data_e5f738d14cb5d232c165c1a928fb7d53
#
_entry.id   e5f738d14cb5d232c165c1a928fb7d53
#
_cell.length_a   1.000
_cell.length_b   1.000
_cell.length_c   1.000
_cell.angle_alpha   90.00
_cell.angle_beta   90.00
_cell.angle_gamma   90.00
#
_symmetry.space_group_name_H-M   'P 1'
#
loop_
_entity.id
_entity.type
_entity.pdbx_description
1 polymer ?
#
loop_
_entity_poly.entity_id
_entity_poly.type
_entity_poly.pdbx_seq_one_letter_code
_entity_poly.pdbx_strand_id
1 'polypeptide(L)'
;MTKEMILTKKKKAQKIIIDGQKNRGQACRQGRGAEGSPTLNNQLSVGLKVNGRVRDNSGLRLRYQNKYGSQKPCPLSIADFRLLRTHVVLVRASVARGIIVFLFLFLVIYLLQADTYVYAKNNNKSMENMESTVEDIAHRSKKNREIPESPSSKSGNETGRASEISTSNRESETDEDLVYNFKNSKKDGTITFIKRWKDKKLNSDRPVPDIEISTKKPSKNTKGYTVTFYGNGLKFADGTETNEMVFNSSKEVVSGQYKIPGSTYVFWYTESSCKNEVKVSKDGVPNIELTGDINLYAKAITFTLKPGPDFNKLIPDDVKEIIFTDEEIPENVDKSSIIDVDADGDNGVVAWKENTTMKVSSQIEGVNVDFNSNSGSMFADKTSLSAISFNNIDTSPAATMSFMFSGCKNLISLDLKAFDTSKVSSMSGMFNECNNLTALNISNFDTSNVVWANSMFKNCSSLTELDVSHLVTANMTNMNDMFNGCRKIVELDVSGFNTSKVTGMGYMFFNCTALTTLDVSNFDTSNVTSFIGMYSGCLNVSELDVSRFDTSKATNLGEMFYNCRKVTKLDVSNFDTSKATTLSYMFCGCSRLSSLDVSNFNTSNVKYMQYMFNGCSGLTEINVSSFDTKKVTNMELMFYGCQKIKTLDLSSFETPNVTNLCNMFNMCYALTRLDISNINNSKVTNMNWMFSNLNNLKSLSLGENFSFIGTAYGLRGTWRNSNGEEFDAMAMPNNVSDTYTRIV
;
A
#
# COMPACT_ATOMS: atom_id res chain seq x y z
N MET A 1 -0.73 19.67 -11.19
CA MET A 1 -1.38 19.30 -12.47
C MET A 1 -1.23 20.45 -13.46
N THR A 2 -0.45 20.29 -14.52
CA THR A 2 -0.16 21.35 -15.49
C THR A 2 -1.36 21.58 -16.42
N LYS A 3 -1.48 22.80 -16.96
CA LYS A 3 -2.54 23.21 -17.88
C LYS A 3 -2.78 22.23 -19.05
N GLU A 4 -1.76 21.51 -19.48
CA GLU A 4 -1.85 20.50 -20.54
C GLU A 4 -2.64 19.25 -20.18
N MET A 5 -2.55 18.78 -18.93
CA MET A 5 -3.33 17.61 -18.46
C MET A 5 -4.84 17.90 -18.42
N ILE A 6 -5.23 19.15 -18.13
CA ILE A 6 -6.63 19.56 -18.12
C ILE A 6 -7.18 19.65 -19.56
N LEU A 7 -6.36 20.11 -20.51
CA LEU A 7 -6.74 20.17 -21.93
C LEU A 7 -6.91 18.77 -22.55
N THR A 8 -6.07 17.83 -22.18
CA THR A 8 -6.13 16.43 -22.66
C THR A 8 -7.37 15.71 -22.14
N LYS A 9 -7.72 15.92 -20.87
CA LYS A 9 -8.97 15.36 -20.29
C LYS A 9 -10.22 16.00 -20.91
N LYS A 10 -10.23 17.31 -21.21
CA LYS A 10 -11.32 17.97 -21.94
C LYS A 10 -11.49 17.44 -23.37
N LYS A 11 -10.39 17.22 -24.11
CA LYS A 11 -10.45 16.64 -25.46
C LYS A 11 -10.96 15.19 -25.44
N LYS A 12 -10.61 14.38 -24.43
CA LYS A 12 -11.09 13.01 -24.29
C LYS A 12 -12.59 12.96 -23.95
N ALA A 13 -13.08 13.85 -23.09
CA ALA A 13 -14.50 13.96 -22.75
C ALA A 13 -15.35 14.42 -23.95
N GLN A 14 -14.85 15.39 -24.75
CA GLN A 14 -15.52 15.81 -25.99
C GLN A 14 -15.57 14.70 -27.05
N LYS A 15 -14.52 13.87 -27.16
CA LYS A 15 -14.49 12.73 -28.09
C LYS A 15 -15.52 11.67 -27.72
N ILE A 16 -15.71 11.38 -26.43
CA ILE A 16 -16.73 10.43 -25.95
C ILE A 16 -18.14 10.93 -26.25
N ILE A 17 -18.40 12.25 -26.15
CA ILE A 17 -19.71 12.84 -26.47
C ILE A 17 -19.97 12.81 -27.98
N ILE A 18 -18.98 13.04 -28.82
CA ILE A 18 -19.11 13.03 -30.28
C ILE A 18 -19.32 11.59 -30.79
N ASP A 19 -18.61 10.61 -30.27
CA ASP A 19 -18.79 9.20 -30.66
C ASP A 19 -20.15 8.63 -30.19
N GLY A 20 -20.67 9.10 -29.03
CA GLY A 20 -22.01 8.77 -28.55
C GLY A 20 -23.12 9.34 -29.43
N GLN A 21 -22.92 10.48 -30.10
CA GLN A 21 -23.86 11.06 -31.03
C GLN A 21 -23.80 10.42 -32.43
N LYS A 22 -22.63 9.98 -32.90
CA LYS A 22 -22.50 9.26 -34.19
C LYS A 22 -23.19 7.90 -34.18
N ASN A 23 -23.11 7.17 -33.08
CA ASN A 23 -23.79 5.87 -32.98
C ASN A 23 -25.32 5.96 -32.88
N ARG A 24 -25.88 7.13 -32.53
CA ARG A 24 -27.34 7.35 -32.58
C ARG A 24 -27.88 7.68 -33.98
N GLY A 25 -27.00 8.14 -34.88
CA GLY A 25 -27.40 8.48 -36.27
C GLY A 25 -27.44 7.30 -37.24
N GLN A 26 -26.77 6.17 -36.92
CA GLN A 26 -26.71 4.99 -37.80
C GLN A 26 -27.82 3.96 -37.54
N ALA A 27 -28.48 4.01 -36.37
CA ALA A 27 -29.57 3.06 -36.04
C ALA A 27 -30.93 3.36 -36.71
N CYS A 28 -31.06 4.46 -37.46
CA CYS A 28 -32.35 4.88 -38.07
C CYS A 28 -32.47 4.66 -39.56
N ARG A 29 -31.58 3.97 -40.26
CA ARG A 29 -31.62 3.83 -41.73
C ARG A 29 -31.58 2.42 -42.31
N GLN A 30 -31.81 1.36 -41.55
CA GLN A 30 -32.00 0.03 -42.13
C GLN A 30 -33.15 -0.70 -41.43
N GLY A 31 -34.32 -0.74 -42.03
CA GLY A 31 -35.46 -1.50 -41.54
C GLY A 31 -36.67 -1.36 -42.41
N ARG A 32 -36.66 -1.95 -43.60
CA ARG A 32 -37.88 -2.40 -44.32
C ARG A 32 -37.62 -3.82 -44.81
N GLY A 33 -38.44 -4.72 -44.30
CA GLY A 33 -38.70 -6.03 -44.95
C GLY A 33 -38.66 -7.20 -43.98
N ALA A 34 -39.84 -7.79 -43.83
CA ALA A 34 -40.18 -9.16 -43.47
C ALA A 34 -40.64 -9.44 -42.04
N GLU A 35 -41.80 -9.97 -41.97
CA GLU A 35 -42.67 -10.40 -40.88
C GLU A 35 -42.04 -11.44 -39.96
N GLY A 36 -42.29 -11.33 -38.65
CA GLY A 36 -41.98 -12.37 -37.67
C GLY A 36 -41.98 -11.82 -36.24
N SER A 37 -43.01 -12.13 -35.52
CA SER A 37 -43.36 -12.00 -34.09
C SER A 37 -42.45 -11.16 -33.15
N PRO A 38 -43.03 -10.37 -32.24
CA PRO A 38 -42.33 -9.35 -31.48
C PRO A 38 -41.77 -9.90 -30.15
N THR A 39 -40.50 -9.75 -29.95
CA THR A 39 -39.89 -9.74 -28.58
C THR A 39 -39.77 -8.31 -28.10
N LEU A 40 -40.42 -8.03 -26.99
CA LEU A 40 -40.44 -6.75 -26.30
C LEU A 40 -39.05 -6.33 -25.87
N ASN A 41 -38.53 -5.26 -26.45
CA ASN A 41 -37.50 -4.42 -25.80
C ASN A 41 -38.10 -3.01 -25.63
N ASN A 42 -38.72 -2.78 -24.46
CA ASN A 42 -39.23 -1.49 -24.05
C ASN A 42 -38.14 -0.68 -23.34
N GLN A 43 -37.57 0.29 -24.04
CA GLN A 43 -36.98 1.46 -23.38
C GLN A 43 -38.09 2.48 -23.10
N LEU A 44 -38.46 2.59 -21.80
CA LEU A 44 -39.37 3.61 -21.31
C LEU A 44 -38.59 4.89 -20.96
N SER A 45 -38.76 5.94 -21.78
CA SER A 45 -38.42 7.31 -21.40
C SER A 45 -39.66 7.95 -20.76
N VAL A 46 -39.64 8.18 -19.46
CA VAL A 46 -40.70 8.86 -18.69
C VAL A 46 -40.37 10.32 -18.53
N GLY A 47 -41.03 11.20 -19.24
CA GLY A 47 -41.03 12.64 -19.02
C GLY A 47 -42.08 13.02 -17.96
N LEU A 48 -41.63 13.45 -16.77
CA LEU A 48 -42.50 13.96 -15.71
C LEU A 48 -42.58 15.48 -15.76
N LYS A 49 -43.77 16.02 -16.09
CA LYS A 49 -44.15 17.40 -15.79
C LYS A 49 -44.88 17.45 -14.45
N VAL A 50 -44.28 18.13 -13.48
CA VAL A 50 -44.90 18.36 -12.16
C VAL A 50 -45.43 19.78 -12.12
N ASN A 51 -46.75 19.94 -12.04
CA ASN A 51 -47.42 21.20 -11.70
C ASN A 51 -48.00 21.09 -10.29
N GLY A 52 -47.50 21.89 -9.44
CA GLY A 52 -47.90 22.64 -8.30
C GLY A 52 -48.86 22.13 -7.23
N ARG A 53 -48.47 22.50 -6.00
CA ARG A 53 -49.19 22.62 -4.73
C ARG A 53 -49.40 21.37 -3.90
N VAL A 54 -48.59 21.29 -2.87
CA VAL A 54 -48.73 20.41 -1.69
C VAL A 54 -49.78 20.98 -0.75
N ARG A 55 -50.79 20.19 -0.40
CA ARG A 55 -51.47 20.20 0.90
C ARG A 55 -51.98 18.80 1.22
N ASP A 56 -51.55 18.35 2.40
CA ASP A 56 -52.08 17.34 3.30
C ASP A 56 -52.59 15.96 2.83
N ASN A 57 -51.97 14.96 3.46
CA ASN A 57 -52.44 13.64 3.86
C ASN A 57 -53.53 12.98 3.02
N SER A 58 -53.10 12.06 2.23
CA SER A 58 -53.81 10.87 1.71
C SER A 58 -53.73 10.72 0.19
N GLY A 59 -53.00 9.69 -0.23
CA GLY A 59 -53.25 9.01 -1.51
C GLY A 59 -52.75 9.70 -2.78
N LEU A 60 -51.51 9.45 -3.17
CA LEU A 60 -51.05 9.73 -4.55
C LEU A 60 -51.81 8.84 -5.55
N ARG A 61 -52.71 9.42 -6.32
CA ARG A 61 -53.32 8.80 -7.53
C ARG A 61 -52.47 9.19 -8.74
N LEU A 62 -51.73 8.22 -9.30
CA LEU A 62 -51.12 8.33 -10.63
C LEU A 62 -52.17 8.06 -11.70
N ARG A 63 -52.46 9.06 -12.56
CA ARG A 63 -53.23 8.86 -13.79
C ARG A 63 -52.27 8.61 -14.94
N TYR A 64 -52.43 7.46 -15.58
CA TYR A 64 -51.79 7.11 -16.84
C TYR A 64 -52.67 7.64 -18.01
N GLN A 65 -52.12 8.43 -18.91
CA GLN A 65 -52.71 8.67 -20.21
C GLN A 65 -51.98 7.87 -21.27
N ASN A 66 -52.67 6.92 -21.83
CA ASN A 66 -52.18 6.09 -22.93
C ASN A 66 -52.61 6.75 -24.26
N LYS A 67 -51.69 6.92 -25.17
CA LYS A 67 -51.87 7.62 -26.46
C LYS A 67 -52.45 6.72 -27.58
N TYR A 68 -52.77 5.48 -27.27
CA TYR A 68 -53.47 4.58 -28.18
C TYR A 68 -54.61 3.88 -27.45
N GLY A 69 -55.79 4.07 -27.96
CA GLY A 69 -57.01 3.65 -27.33
C GLY A 69 -57.19 2.14 -27.24
N SER A 70 -57.99 1.82 -26.24
CA SER A 70 -58.69 0.57 -25.95
C SER A 70 -57.94 -0.57 -25.29
N GLN A 71 -58.43 -0.88 -24.12
CA GLN A 71 -58.70 -2.12 -23.42
C GLN A 71 -57.94 -2.41 -22.14
N LYS A 72 -58.73 -2.44 -21.08
CA LYS A 72 -58.72 -3.11 -19.77
C LYS A 72 -57.41 -3.16 -18.95
N PRO A 73 -57.45 -2.77 -17.66
CA PRO A 73 -56.33 -2.84 -16.75
C PRO A 73 -56.12 -4.24 -16.17
N CYS A 74 -54.89 -4.71 -16.21
CA CYS A 74 -54.44 -5.88 -15.47
C CYS A 74 -54.02 -5.44 -14.04
N PRO A 75 -54.41 -6.10 -12.98
CA PRO A 75 -54.05 -5.69 -11.63
C PRO A 75 -52.61 -6.17 -11.27
N LEU A 76 -51.74 -5.21 -10.99
CA LEU A 76 -50.43 -5.45 -10.41
C LEU A 76 -50.57 -5.83 -8.92
N SER A 77 -49.85 -6.83 -8.47
CA SER A 77 -49.92 -7.32 -7.10
C SER A 77 -49.23 -6.34 -6.11
N ILE A 78 -49.64 -6.41 -4.82
CA ILE A 78 -49.08 -5.57 -3.74
C ILE A 78 -47.57 -5.78 -3.58
N ALA A 79 -47.05 -6.92 -4.03
CA ALA A 79 -45.61 -7.24 -4.00
C ALA A 79 -44.79 -6.39 -4.98
N ASP A 80 -45.34 -6.13 -6.19
CA ASP A 80 -44.68 -5.33 -7.23
C ASP A 80 -44.58 -3.86 -6.83
N PHE A 81 -45.53 -3.36 -6.07
CA PHE A 81 -45.48 -1.99 -5.52
C PHE A 81 -44.44 -1.82 -4.40
N ARG A 82 -44.15 -2.87 -3.63
CA ARG A 82 -43.08 -2.81 -2.61
C ARG A 82 -41.68 -2.79 -3.22
N LEU A 83 -41.46 -3.56 -4.29
CA LEU A 83 -40.16 -3.57 -4.98
C LEU A 83 -39.89 -2.21 -5.68
N LEU A 84 -40.88 -1.61 -6.33
CA LEU A 84 -40.72 -0.28 -6.94
C LEU A 84 -40.42 0.82 -5.90
N ARG A 85 -41.08 0.73 -4.73
CA ARG A 85 -40.84 1.72 -3.66
C ARG A 85 -39.45 1.64 -3.06
N THR A 86 -38.88 0.45 -2.87
CA THR A 86 -37.53 0.26 -2.37
C THR A 86 -36.46 0.71 -3.36
N HIS A 87 -36.64 0.45 -4.68
CA HIS A 87 -35.68 0.91 -5.67
C HIS A 87 -35.70 2.43 -5.87
N VAL A 88 -36.87 3.08 -5.85
CA VAL A 88 -36.96 4.54 -5.95
C VAL A 88 -36.40 5.25 -4.74
N VAL A 89 -36.53 4.68 -3.53
CA VAL A 89 -35.92 5.24 -2.30
C VAL A 89 -34.40 5.06 -2.30
N LEU A 90 -33.89 3.92 -2.75
CA LEU A 90 -32.43 3.66 -2.86
C LEU A 90 -31.77 4.56 -3.90
N VAL A 91 -32.38 4.77 -5.06
CA VAL A 91 -31.85 5.68 -6.10
C VAL A 91 -31.87 7.13 -5.63
N ARG A 92 -32.93 7.58 -4.93
CA ARG A 92 -32.96 8.94 -4.36
C ARG A 92 -31.95 9.15 -3.24
N ALA A 93 -31.73 8.16 -2.39
CA ALA A 93 -30.72 8.23 -1.33
C ALA A 93 -29.29 8.23 -1.89
N SER A 94 -29.03 7.48 -2.96
CA SER A 94 -27.73 7.45 -3.64
C SER A 94 -27.43 8.76 -4.36
N VAL A 95 -28.39 9.32 -5.09
CA VAL A 95 -28.24 10.62 -5.78
C VAL A 95 -28.09 11.77 -4.79
N ALA A 96 -28.86 11.77 -3.68
CA ALA A 96 -28.70 12.79 -2.63
C ALA A 96 -27.35 12.72 -1.93
N ARG A 97 -26.81 11.51 -1.67
CA ARG A 97 -25.45 11.36 -1.12
C ARG A 97 -24.38 11.80 -2.13
N GLY A 98 -24.52 11.48 -3.39
CA GLY A 98 -23.61 11.93 -4.45
C GLY A 98 -23.59 13.46 -4.59
N ILE A 99 -24.73 14.14 -4.51
CA ILE A 99 -24.82 15.61 -4.55
C ILE A 99 -24.19 16.23 -3.30
N ILE A 100 -24.42 15.67 -2.11
CA ILE A 100 -23.83 16.18 -0.86
C ILE A 100 -22.31 16.01 -0.86
N VAL A 101 -21.79 14.87 -1.30
CA VAL A 101 -20.35 14.65 -1.43
C VAL A 101 -19.74 15.59 -2.48
N PHE A 102 -20.43 15.83 -3.60
CA PHE A 102 -19.96 16.73 -4.65
C PHE A 102 -19.94 18.19 -4.17
N LEU A 103 -20.97 18.63 -3.43
CA LEU A 103 -21.02 19.96 -2.82
C LEU A 103 -19.97 20.13 -1.71
N PHE A 104 -19.70 19.09 -0.91
CA PHE A 104 -18.67 19.11 0.11
C PHE A 104 -17.27 19.17 -0.51
N LEU A 105 -17.00 18.37 -1.53
CA LEU A 105 -15.76 18.45 -2.30
C LEU A 105 -15.58 19.82 -2.98
N PHE A 106 -16.65 20.41 -3.52
CA PHE A 106 -16.59 21.74 -4.12
C PHE A 106 -16.31 22.83 -3.07
N LEU A 107 -16.88 22.69 -1.88
CA LEU A 107 -16.64 23.61 -0.77
C LEU A 107 -15.20 23.48 -0.26
N VAL A 108 -14.69 22.25 -0.12
CA VAL A 108 -13.29 22.00 0.29
C VAL A 108 -12.31 22.54 -0.77
N ILE A 109 -12.56 22.31 -2.05
CA ILE A 109 -11.74 22.86 -3.15
C ILE A 109 -11.80 24.40 -3.14
N TYR A 110 -12.97 24.99 -2.89
CA TYR A 110 -13.12 26.44 -2.81
C TYR A 110 -12.38 27.05 -1.60
N LEU A 111 -12.42 26.39 -0.44
CA LEU A 111 -11.69 26.81 0.76
C LEU A 111 -10.18 26.67 0.56
N LEU A 112 -9.70 25.56 -0.05
CA LEU A 112 -8.29 25.37 -0.39
C LEU A 112 -7.78 26.39 -1.42
N GLN A 113 -8.64 26.80 -2.39
CA GLN A 113 -8.29 27.87 -3.32
C GLN A 113 -8.30 29.24 -2.67
N ALA A 114 -9.15 29.49 -1.67
CA ALA A 114 -9.16 30.73 -0.91
C ALA A 114 -7.88 30.88 -0.06
N ASP A 115 -7.45 29.80 0.60
CA ASP A 115 -6.20 29.79 1.40
C ASP A 115 -4.96 29.96 0.52
N THR A 116 -4.90 29.31 -0.66
CA THR A 116 -3.80 29.52 -1.61
C THR A 116 -3.77 30.92 -2.22
N TYR A 117 -4.95 31.53 -2.43
CA TYR A 117 -5.03 32.91 -2.92
C TYR A 117 -4.57 33.91 -1.86
N VAL A 118 -4.94 33.70 -0.58
CA VAL A 118 -4.48 34.55 0.54
C VAL A 118 -2.98 34.36 0.78
N TYR A 119 -2.47 33.12 0.67
CA TYR A 119 -1.04 32.82 0.81
C TYR A 119 -0.21 33.43 -0.35
N ALA A 120 -0.69 33.35 -1.58
CA ALA A 120 -0.03 33.94 -2.74
C ALA A 120 -0.04 35.49 -2.67
N LYS A 121 -1.15 36.09 -2.19
CA LYS A 121 -1.27 37.56 -2.04
C LYS A 121 -0.39 38.08 -0.92
N ASN A 122 -0.22 37.34 0.18
CA ASN A 122 0.65 37.72 1.28
C ASN A 122 2.14 37.55 0.91
N ASN A 123 2.49 36.54 0.12
CA ASN A 123 3.86 36.36 -0.36
C ASN A 123 4.25 37.38 -1.43
N ASN A 124 3.34 37.77 -2.35
CA ASN A 124 3.60 38.84 -3.30
C ASN A 124 3.79 40.20 -2.62
N LYS A 125 2.99 40.50 -1.56
CA LYS A 125 3.21 41.72 -0.76
C LYS A 125 4.54 41.72 -0.01
N SER A 126 5.01 40.54 0.46
CA SER A 126 6.32 40.44 1.12
C SER A 126 7.47 40.54 0.12
N MET A 127 7.30 40.08 -1.11
CA MET A 127 8.29 40.22 -2.17
C MET A 127 8.37 41.67 -2.69
N GLU A 128 7.26 42.35 -2.91
CA GLU A 128 7.27 43.78 -3.29
C GLU A 128 7.92 44.67 -2.20
N ASN A 129 7.69 44.34 -0.89
CA ASN A 129 8.38 45.05 0.19
C ASN A 129 9.87 44.68 0.32
N MET A 130 10.28 43.49 -0.08
CA MET A 130 11.71 43.13 -0.15
C MET A 130 12.43 43.78 -1.31
N GLU A 131 11.81 43.93 -2.48
CA GLU A 131 12.40 44.63 -3.62
C GLU A 131 12.59 46.13 -3.34
N SER A 132 11.60 46.80 -2.72
CA SER A 132 11.72 48.21 -2.33
C SER A 132 12.82 48.42 -1.27
N THR A 133 13.03 47.47 -0.35
CA THR A 133 14.09 47.55 0.68
C THR A 133 15.46 47.30 0.11
N VAL A 134 15.57 46.45 -0.93
CA VAL A 134 16.83 46.16 -1.60
C VAL A 134 17.25 47.36 -2.50
N GLU A 135 16.29 48.04 -3.16
CA GLU A 135 16.59 49.25 -3.95
C GLU A 135 17.04 50.42 -3.05
N ASP A 136 16.41 50.59 -1.86
CA ASP A 136 16.79 51.63 -0.90
C ASP A 136 18.20 51.41 -0.31
N ILE A 137 18.57 50.14 -0.08
CA ILE A 137 19.94 49.76 0.35
C ILE A 137 20.95 49.96 -0.79
N ALA A 138 20.59 49.68 -2.05
CA ALA A 138 21.44 49.88 -3.21
C ALA A 138 21.65 51.36 -3.51
N HIS A 139 20.62 52.21 -3.32
CA HIS A 139 20.72 53.66 -3.48
C HIS A 139 21.59 54.33 -2.40
N ARG A 140 21.51 53.87 -1.16
CA ARG A 140 22.39 54.38 -0.07
C ARG A 140 23.82 53.92 -0.19
N SER A 141 24.06 52.77 -0.74
CA SER A 141 25.43 52.26 -1.02
C SER A 141 26.14 53.01 -2.16
N LYS A 142 25.40 53.55 -3.12
CA LYS A 142 25.99 54.35 -4.24
C LYS A 142 26.33 55.78 -3.86
N LYS A 143 25.74 56.34 -2.80
CA LYS A 143 25.95 57.74 -2.40
C LYS A 143 27.17 57.94 -1.50
N ASN A 144 27.82 56.89 -1.02
CA ASN A 144 28.99 56.95 -0.12
C ASN A 144 30.31 56.50 -0.76
N ARG A 145 30.43 56.59 -2.09
CA ARG A 145 31.69 56.40 -2.81
C ARG A 145 32.13 57.67 -3.51
N GLU A 146 32.49 58.66 -2.73
CA GLU A 146 33.41 59.71 -3.19
C GLU A 146 34.34 60.07 -2.02
N ILE A 147 35.60 59.62 -2.13
CA ILE A 147 36.68 59.87 -1.20
C ILE A 147 37.55 60.95 -1.84
N PRO A 148 37.96 62.01 -1.16
CA PRO A 148 39.18 62.71 -1.47
C PRO A 148 40.32 62.21 -0.55
N GLU A 149 41.49 62.09 -1.19
CA GLU A 149 42.76 61.68 -0.59
C GLU A 149 43.33 62.69 0.44
N SER A 150 43.92 62.12 1.45
CA SER A 150 44.96 62.41 2.44
C SER A 150 45.52 63.85 2.61
N PRO A 151 46.14 64.23 3.79
CA PRO A 151 47.44 63.68 4.11
C PRO A 151 47.75 63.41 5.61
N SER A 152 48.77 62.57 5.76
CA SER A 152 49.65 62.21 6.84
C SER A 152 49.69 63.04 8.14
N SER A 153 49.73 62.45 9.35
CA SER A 153 50.90 62.31 10.18
C SER A 153 50.56 61.95 11.65
N LYS A 154 51.35 61.03 12.18
CA LYS A 154 51.90 60.91 13.57
C LYS A 154 51.04 60.29 14.67
N SER A 155 51.46 59.06 14.98
CA SER A 155 51.84 58.48 16.33
C SER A 155 50.95 58.79 17.55
N GLY A 156 50.47 57.73 18.12
CA GLY A 156 50.03 57.64 19.50
C GLY A 156 49.58 56.22 19.81
N ASN A 157 50.44 55.49 20.46
CA ASN A 157 50.13 54.17 21.05
C ASN A 157 49.08 54.40 22.15
N GLU A 158 47.96 53.79 22.03
CA GLU A 158 47.14 53.35 23.19
C GLU A 158 46.48 52.03 22.85
N THR A 159 46.91 50.99 23.59
CA THR A 159 46.36 49.67 23.62
C THR A 159 44.95 49.71 24.20
N GLY A 160 43.95 49.78 23.36
CA GLY A 160 42.56 49.61 23.81
C GLY A 160 42.21 48.11 23.82
N ARG A 161 42.00 47.54 24.99
CA ARG A 161 41.47 46.18 25.20
C ARG A 161 40.05 46.10 24.69
N ALA A 162 39.83 45.16 23.91
CA ALA A 162 38.50 44.74 23.45
C ALA A 162 37.64 44.17 24.60
N SER A 163 36.40 44.57 24.71
CA SER A 163 35.42 44.01 25.65
C SER A 163 34.38 43.12 24.98
N GLU A 164 34.14 41.95 25.54
CA GLU A 164 33.25 40.93 25.01
C GLU A 164 31.79 41.19 25.28
N ILE A 165 30.90 40.73 24.40
CA ILE A 165 29.45 40.89 24.55
C ILE A 165 28.87 39.58 25.08
N SER A 166 28.17 39.64 26.18
CA SER A 166 27.29 38.57 26.60
C SER A 166 25.83 38.93 26.33
N THR A 167 25.07 38.05 25.74
CA THR A 167 23.64 38.17 25.55
C THR A 167 22.95 37.31 26.59
N SER A 168 22.16 37.87 27.47
CA SER A 168 21.20 37.09 28.28
C SER A 168 19.87 37.09 27.54
N ASN A 169 19.45 35.95 27.08
CA ASN A 169 18.06 35.76 26.59
C ASN A 169 17.19 35.36 27.78
N ARG A 170 16.30 36.24 28.20
CA ARG A 170 15.14 35.85 29.00
C ARG A 170 13.92 35.82 28.09
N GLU A 171 13.30 34.69 27.97
CA GLU A 171 11.95 34.56 27.43
C GLU A 171 10.96 34.86 28.55
N SER A 172 10.39 36.10 28.56
CA SER A 172 9.14 36.39 29.23
C SER A 172 8.34 37.34 28.35
N GLU A 173 7.05 37.13 28.26
CA GLU A 173 6.06 37.97 27.50
C GLU A 173 5.85 39.34 28.05
N THR A 174 6.74 39.92 28.84
CA THR A 174 6.68 41.27 29.37
C THR A 174 7.80 42.10 28.79
N ASP A 175 7.53 43.37 28.46
CA ASP A 175 8.48 44.39 28.01
C ASP A 175 9.59 44.56 29.05
N GLU A 176 10.61 43.70 29.01
CA GLU A 176 11.79 43.85 29.84
C GLU A 176 12.97 44.32 28.99
N ASP A 177 13.75 45.24 29.52
CA ASP A 177 14.90 45.88 28.91
C ASP A 177 15.96 44.83 28.55
N LEU A 178 16.32 44.78 27.26
CA LEU A 178 17.39 43.92 26.74
C LEU A 178 18.74 44.62 26.94
N VAL A 179 19.57 44.11 27.83
CA VAL A 179 20.93 44.63 28.05
C VAL A 179 21.94 43.92 27.17
N TYR A 180 22.62 44.65 26.32
CA TYR A 180 23.70 44.17 25.49
C TYR A 180 25.03 44.68 25.95
N ASN A 181 26.01 43.80 26.21
CA ASN A 181 27.38 44.14 26.51
C ASN A 181 28.26 44.05 25.28
N PHE A 182 29.04 45.06 24.96
CA PHE A 182 29.81 45.13 23.73
C PHE A 182 31.33 45.15 24.03
N LYS A 183 32.06 44.43 23.18
CA LYS A 183 33.53 44.49 23.09
C LYS A 183 33.93 45.29 21.84
N ASN A 184 34.50 46.48 22.02
CA ASN A 184 34.92 47.31 20.89
C ASN A 184 36.35 46.95 20.50
N SER A 185 36.56 46.47 19.26
CA SER A 185 37.88 46.06 18.77
C SER A 185 38.50 46.98 17.69
N LYS A 186 37.83 48.07 17.23
CA LYS A 186 38.37 48.99 16.25
C LYS A 186 37.79 50.41 16.31
N LYS A 187 38.56 51.40 15.85
CA LYS A 187 38.30 52.81 15.99
C LYS A 187 37.13 53.39 15.17
N ASP A 188 36.49 52.67 14.30
CA ASP A 188 35.44 53.21 13.39
C ASP A 188 34.17 52.36 13.42
N GLY A 189 33.73 52.00 14.62
CA GLY A 189 32.62 51.05 14.76
C GLY A 189 31.24 51.69 14.71
N THR A 190 30.48 51.51 13.65
CA THR A 190 29.04 51.59 13.68
C THR A 190 28.50 50.33 14.31
N ILE A 191 27.75 50.49 15.43
CA ILE A 191 27.10 49.37 16.10
C ILE A 191 25.72 49.23 15.47
N THR A 192 25.41 48.10 14.85
CA THR A 192 24.09 47.86 14.25
C THR A 192 23.37 46.81 15.12
N PHE A 193 22.25 47.20 15.69
CA PHE A 193 21.39 46.30 16.43
C PHE A 193 20.36 45.70 15.49
N ILE A 194 20.28 44.38 15.46
CA ILE A 194 19.26 43.66 14.70
C ILE A 194 18.42 42.85 15.66
N LYS A 195 17.20 43.28 15.93
CA LYS A 195 16.22 42.52 16.69
C LYS A 195 15.38 41.70 15.70
N ARG A 196 15.41 40.36 15.85
CA ARG A 196 14.54 39.46 15.09
C ARG A 196 13.38 39.01 15.98
N TRP A 197 12.17 39.27 15.50
CA TRP A 197 10.96 38.87 16.21
C TRP A 197 10.51 37.48 15.73
N LYS A 198 10.13 36.61 16.64
CA LYS A 198 9.62 35.26 16.32
C LYS A 198 8.12 35.21 16.02
N ASP A 199 7.40 36.31 16.23
CA ASP A 199 5.96 36.37 16.01
C ASP A 199 5.61 36.85 14.58
N LYS A 200 4.32 36.75 14.22
CA LYS A 200 3.81 37.09 12.88
C LYS A 200 3.33 38.54 12.74
N LYS A 201 3.65 39.45 13.70
CA LYS A 201 3.26 40.86 13.62
C LYS A 201 4.11 41.63 12.59
N LEU A 202 3.47 42.59 11.93
CA LEU A 202 4.17 43.48 10.98
C LEU A 202 5.15 44.40 11.72
N ASN A 203 6.33 44.66 11.12
CA ASN A 203 7.37 45.52 11.70
C ASN A 203 6.91 46.96 12.01
N SER A 204 5.89 47.45 11.29
CA SER A 204 5.28 48.79 11.53
C SER A 204 4.58 48.96 12.88
N ASP A 205 4.20 47.84 13.51
CA ASP A 205 3.36 47.83 14.72
C ASP A 205 4.16 47.61 16.01
N ARG A 206 5.49 47.74 15.93
CA ARG A 206 6.40 47.40 17.03
C ARG A 206 7.09 48.65 17.57
N PRO A 207 7.16 48.79 18.90
CA PRO A 207 7.91 49.86 19.50
C PRO A 207 9.40 49.79 19.13
N VAL A 208 9.99 50.93 18.86
CA VAL A 208 11.46 51.05 18.73
C VAL A 208 12.03 50.81 20.13
N PRO A 209 12.94 49.85 20.34
CA PRO A 209 13.50 49.61 21.66
C PRO A 209 14.38 50.78 22.08
N ASP A 210 14.17 51.29 23.29
CA ASP A 210 15.12 52.19 23.91
C ASP A 210 16.38 51.44 24.27
N ILE A 211 17.51 51.93 23.74
CA ILE A 211 18.82 51.30 23.94
C ILE A 211 19.67 52.19 24.82
N GLU A 212 19.90 51.78 26.07
CA GLU A 212 20.81 52.43 26.97
C GLU A 212 22.22 51.77 26.87
N ILE A 213 23.22 52.57 26.50
CA ILE A 213 24.60 52.10 26.42
C ILE A 213 25.32 52.43 27.71
N SER A 214 25.56 51.45 28.56
CA SER A 214 26.34 51.63 29.79
C SER A 214 27.82 51.36 29.51
N THR A 215 28.67 52.34 29.91
CA THR A 215 30.13 52.22 29.83
C THR A 215 30.77 51.71 31.15
N LYS A 216 29.93 51.25 32.08
CA LYS A 216 30.45 50.71 33.36
C LYS A 216 31.06 49.30 33.16
N LYS A 217 32.33 49.21 33.45
CA LYS A 217 33.03 47.95 33.53
C LYS A 217 32.43 47.08 34.63
N PRO A 218 32.10 45.84 34.44
CA PRO A 218 31.67 44.95 35.52
C PRO A 218 32.71 44.93 36.62
N SER A 219 32.30 45.06 37.88
CA SER A 219 33.23 45.04 39.02
C SER A 219 33.86 43.66 39.16
N LYS A 220 35.20 43.63 39.28
CA LYS A 220 36.04 42.44 39.28
C LYS A 220 36.04 41.66 40.62
N ASN A 221 35.03 41.78 41.47
CA ASN A 221 35.02 41.16 42.80
C ASN A 221 33.71 40.45 43.15
N THR A 222 33.33 39.49 42.34
CA THR A 222 32.41 38.43 42.78
C THR A 222 33.11 37.09 42.67
N LYS A 223 33.12 36.31 43.77
CA LYS A 223 33.66 34.95 43.82
C LYS A 223 33.01 34.16 42.70
N GLY A 224 33.74 33.90 41.60
CA GLY A 224 33.23 33.15 40.45
C GLY A 224 33.39 31.66 40.73
N TYR A 225 32.56 30.86 40.10
CA TYR A 225 32.67 29.39 40.04
C TYR A 225 33.18 28.99 38.69
N THR A 226 34.05 27.98 38.62
CA THR A 226 34.50 27.39 37.37
C THR A 226 33.82 26.05 37.17
N VAL A 227 33.21 25.87 36.00
CA VAL A 227 32.72 24.56 35.55
C VAL A 227 33.71 24.07 34.50
N THR A 228 34.41 23.00 34.79
CA THR A 228 35.33 22.35 33.85
C THR A 228 34.58 21.22 33.15
N PHE A 229 34.45 21.33 31.85
CA PHE A 229 33.79 20.36 30.98
C PHE A 229 34.85 19.42 30.41
N TYR A 230 34.76 18.14 30.72
CA TYR A 230 35.60 17.09 30.16
C TYR A 230 34.90 16.39 29.01
N GLY A 231 35.52 16.32 27.85
CA GLY A 231 35.01 15.65 26.68
C GLY A 231 34.84 14.14 26.81
N ASN A 232 35.55 13.54 27.79
CA ASN A 232 35.47 12.11 28.13
C ASN A 232 35.63 11.21 26.88
N GLY A 233 36.61 11.52 26.05
CA GLY A 233 36.85 10.90 24.73
C GLY A 233 36.33 11.72 23.53
N LEU A 234 35.47 12.73 23.75
CA LEU A 234 35.05 13.68 22.75
C LEU A 234 35.96 14.93 22.76
N LYS A 235 35.98 15.66 21.62
CA LYS A 235 36.80 16.86 21.49
C LYS A 235 35.93 18.10 21.28
N PHE A 236 36.32 19.20 21.95
CA PHE A 236 35.77 20.51 21.74
C PHE A 236 36.18 21.11 20.35
N ALA A 237 35.58 22.23 19.99
CA ALA A 237 35.84 22.89 18.71
C ALA A 237 37.29 23.28 18.47
N ASP A 238 38.03 23.53 19.51
CA ASP A 238 39.49 23.84 19.50
C ASP A 238 40.41 22.62 19.49
N GLY A 239 39.82 21.41 19.48
CA GLY A 239 40.53 20.14 19.49
C GLY A 239 40.96 19.67 20.88
N THR A 240 40.65 20.41 21.94
CA THR A 240 40.96 20.03 23.35
C THR A 240 39.97 18.97 23.86
N GLU A 241 40.36 18.25 24.92
CA GLU A 241 39.50 17.30 25.64
C GLU A 241 38.87 17.91 26.90
N THR A 242 39.23 19.15 27.21
CA THR A 242 38.65 19.89 28.33
C THR A 242 38.37 21.33 27.94
N ASN A 243 37.30 21.90 28.49
CA ASN A 243 37.02 23.30 28.37
C ASN A 243 36.44 23.87 29.65
N GLU A 244 36.52 25.17 29.87
CA GLU A 244 36.09 25.80 31.09
C GLU A 244 35.09 26.92 30.82
N MET A 245 34.05 27.00 31.67
CA MET A 245 33.17 28.13 31.76
C MET A 245 33.24 28.74 33.16
N VAL A 246 33.33 30.06 33.20
CA VAL A 246 33.38 30.79 34.47
C VAL A 246 32.03 31.47 34.68
N PHE A 247 31.43 31.27 35.84
CA PHE A 247 30.15 31.83 36.25
C PHE A 247 30.37 32.79 37.42
N ASN A 248 29.57 33.84 37.47
CA ASN A 248 29.49 34.74 38.66
C ASN A 248 28.63 34.08 39.75
N SER A 249 28.56 34.76 40.93
CA SER A 249 27.73 34.30 42.05
C SER A 249 26.25 34.20 41.76
N SER A 250 25.78 34.83 40.69
CA SER A 250 24.39 34.79 40.23
C SER A 250 24.15 33.71 39.16
N LYS A 251 25.12 32.83 38.92
CA LYS A 251 25.12 31.80 37.86
C LYS A 251 25.08 32.35 36.43
N GLU A 252 25.48 33.60 36.24
CA GLU A 252 25.61 34.15 34.90
C GLU A 252 26.98 33.79 34.28
N VAL A 253 27.00 33.45 33.01
CA VAL A 253 28.20 33.12 32.30
C VAL A 253 29.14 34.33 32.16
N VAL A 254 30.33 34.25 32.67
CA VAL A 254 31.36 35.29 32.56
C VAL A 254 32.28 35.06 31.36
N SER A 255 32.66 33.81 31.13
CA SER A 255 33.49 33.43 29.98
C SER A 255 33.49 31.92 29.75
N GLY A 256 33.88 31.50 28.55
CA GLY A 256 34.05 30.08 28.21
C GLY A 256 32.99 29.56 27.23
N GLN A 257 33.16 28.33 26.82
CA GLN A 257 32.21 27.60 25.98
C GLN A 257 32.25 26.11 26.36
N TYR A 258 31.12 25.42 26.12
CA TYR A 258 30.98 24.00 26.55
C TYR A 258 30.59 23.08 25.40
N LYS A 259 30.30 23.61 24.19
CA LYS A 259 29.76 22.83 23.08
C LYS A 259 30.84 21.97 22.43
N ILE A 260 30.56 20.70 22.28
CA ILE A 260 31.30 19.75 21.45
C ILE A 260 30.78 19.90 20.01
N PRO A 261 31.65 20.08 19.00
CA PRO A 261 31.23 20.25 17.62
C PRO A 261 30.71 18.95 17.00
N GLY A 262 29.79 19.09 16.07
CA GLY A 262 29.21 18.00 15.32
C GLY A 262 27.72 17.84 15.62
N SER A 263 27.11 16.84 15.01
CA SER A 263 25.70 16.44 15.22
C SER A 263 25.51 15.60 16.50
N THR A 264 26.52 15.46 17.32
CA THR A 264 26.51 14.62 18.52
C THR A 264 25.85 15.36 19.67
N TYR A 265 24.78 14.84 20.18
CA TYR A 265 24.18 15.31 21.43
C TYR A 265 24.97 14.78 22.58
N VAL A 266 25.20 15.64 23.58
CA VAL A 266 26.07 15.34 24.73
C VAL A 266 25.30 15.66 25.99
N PHE A 267 25.17 14.67 26.85
CA PHE A 267 24.70 14.84 28.22
C PHE A 267 25.94 14.97 29.14
N TRP A 268 25.75 15.68 30.25
CA TRP A 268 26.80 16.01 31.17
C TRP A 268 26.58 15.33 32.51
N TYR A 269 27.61 14.87 33.14
CA TYR A 269 27.56 14.07 34.36
C TYR A 269 28.57 14.59 35.40
N THR A 270 28.28 14.42 36.67
CA THR A 270 29.20 14.86 37.75
C THR A 270 30.44 14.00 37.88
N GLU A 271 30.46 12.82 37.23
CA GLU A 271 31.61 11.91 37.27
C GLU A 271 31.84 11.24 35.90
N SER A 272 33.10 10.83 35.67
CA SER A 272 33.53 10.20 34.42
C SER A 272 32.84 8.85 34.12
N SER A 273 32.24 8.23 35.14
CA SER A 273 31.44 6.99 34.99
C SER A 273 30.00 7.24 34.46
N CYS A 274 29.63 8.50 34.28
CA CYS A 274 28.36 8.96 33.71
C CYS A 274 27.10 8.34 34.36
N LYS A 275 27.02 8.40 35.69
CA LYS A 275 25.86 7.88 36.46
C LYS A 275 24.89 8.96 36.93
N ASN A 276 25.40 10.14 37.29
CA ASN A 276 24.59 11.23 37.82
C ASN A 276 24.54 12.36 36.80
N GLU A 277 23.46 12.38 36.00
CA GLU A 277 23.24 13.38 34.95
C GLU A 277 23.02 14.78 35.54
N VAL A 278 23.55 15.77 34.85
CA VAL A 278 23.31 17.20 35.09
C VAL A 278 22.74 17.83 33.83
N LYS A 279 21.50 18.29 33.88
CA LYS A 279 20.95 19.09 32.81
C LYS A 279 21.71 20.40 32.67
N VAL A 280 22.19 20.69 31.46
CA VAL A 280 22.91 21.92 31.16
C VAL A 280 22.04 22.71 30.15
N SER A 281 21.78 23.98 30.45
CA SER A 281 21.00 24.84 29.58
C SER A 281 21.70 25.09 28.25
N LYS A 282 20.97 25.63 27.25
CA LYS A 282 21.53 26.05 25.93
C LYS A 282 22.72 27.03 26.06
N ASP A 283 22.86 27.71 27.20
CA ASP A 283 23.92 28.68 27.48
C ASP A 283 25.04 28.08 28.34
N GLY A 284 25.03 26.79 28.60
CA GLY A 284 26.04 26.09 29.38
C GLY A 284 25.86 26.17 30.90
N VAL A 285 24.68 26.61 31.38
CA VAL A 285 24.43 26.72 32.84
C VAL A 285 23.93 25.37 33.35
N PRO A 286 24.65 24.69 34.24
CA PRO A 286 24.23 23.44 34.85
C PRO A 286 23.06 23.66 35.83
N ASN A 287 22.07 22.79 35.82
CA ASN A 287 20.92 22.82 36.73
C ASN A 287 21.26 22.13 38.09
N ILE A 288 22.34 22.57 38.70
CA ILE A 288 22.75 22.15 40.03
C ILE A 288 23.17 23.36 40.86
N GLU A 289 23.21 23.24 42.18
CA GLU A 289 23.68 24.31 43.04
C GLU A 289 25.19 24.45 42.94
N LEU A 290 25.67 25.61 42.43
CA LEU A 290 27.12 25.89 42.33
C LEU A 290 27.60 26.45 43.68
N THR A 291 28.16 25.58 44.52
CA THR A 291 28.77 25.92 45.80
C THR A 291 30.30 26.02 45.74
N GLY A 292 30.88 25.66 44.60
CA GLY A 292 32.32 25.65 44.33
C GLY A 292 32.58 25.30 42.85
N ASP A 293 33.87 25.14 42.53
CA ASP A 293 34.26 24.67 41.22
C ASP A 293 33.80 23.21 41.02
N ILE A 294 33.26 22.88 39.86
CA ILE A 294 32.77 21.54 39.56
C ILE A 294 33.33 21.04 38.24
N ASN A 295 33.37 19.70 38.12
CA ASN A 295 33.72 19.00 36.89
C ASN A 295 32.48 18.34 36.29
N LEU A 296 32.27 18.50 34.99
CA LEU A 296 31.22 17.81 34.25
C LEU A 296 31.88 16.96 33.14
N TYR A 297 31.40 15.76 32.99
CA TYR A 297 31.92 14.78 32.04
C TYR A 297 30.88 14.52 30.95
N ALA A 298 31.31 14.65 29.70
CA ALA A 298 30.49 14.41 28.56
C ALA A 298 30.18 12.91 28.36
N LYS A 299 28.96 12.60 27.92
CA LYS A 299 28.61 11.35 27.28
C LYS A 299 27.88 11.67 26.01
N ALA A 300 28.37 11.13 24.88
CA ALA A 300 27.63 11.16 23.64
C ALA A 300 26.38 10.30 23.79
N ILE A 301 25.25 10.85 23.41
CA ILE A 301 23.98 10.16 23.46
C ILE A 301 23.53 9.85 22.02
N THR A 302 23.10 8.64 21.79
CA THR A 302 22.46 8.24 20.55
C THR A 302 20.94 8.18 20.74
N PHE A 303 20.21 8.34 19.66
CA PHE A 303 18.74 8.30 19.71
C PHE A 303 18.21 7.12 18.87
N THR A 304 18.96 6.04 18.84
CA THR A 304 18.66 4.87 18.04
C THR A 304 17.84 3.87 18.84
N LEU A 305 16.69 3.48 18.32
CA LEU A 305 15.82 2.45 18.91
C LEU A 305 16.53 1.09 18.99
N LYS A 306 16.15 0.29 19.96
CA LYS A 306 16.46 -1.15 19.98
C LYS A 306 16.06 -1.80 18.65
N PRO A 307 16.75 -2.90 18.24
CA PRO A 307 16.30 -3.68 17.09
C PRO A 307 14.82 -4.00 17.16
N GLY A 308 14.13 -3.99 16.00
CA GLY A 308 12.68 -4.12 15.95
C GLY A 308 12.08 -5.25 16.80
N PRO A 309 12.62 -6.50 16.78
CA PRO A 309 12.10 -7.57 17.61
C PRO A 309 12.28 -7.34 19.13
N ASP A 310 13.27 -6.56 19.54
CA ASP A 310 13.50 -6.24 20.95
C ASP A 310 12.64 -5.06 21.39
N PHE A 311 12.49 -4.04 20.54
CA PHE A 311 11.53 -2.96 20.77
C PHE A 311 10.10 -3.51 20.88
N ASN A 312 9.71 -4.45 20.00
CA ASN A 312 8.41 -5.09 20.02
C ASN A 312 8.04 -5.68 21.39
N LYS A 313 8.98 -6.33 22.07
CA LYS A 313 8.76 -6.94 23.39
C LYS A 313 8.44 -5.91 24.47
N LEU A 314 8.83 -4.65 24.26
CA LEU A 314 8.62 -3.56 25.21
C LEU A 314 7.28 -2.87 25.03
N ILE A 315 6.56 -3.11 23.91
CA ILE A 315 5.23 -2.57 23.68
C ILE A 315 4.21 -3.40 24.49
N PRO A 316 3.52 -2.81 25.48
CA PRO A 316 2.48 -3.53 26.24
C PRO A 316 1.30 -3.98 25.34
N ASP A 317 0.70 -5.13 25.65
CA ASP A 317 -0.35 -5.74 24.82
C ASP A 317 -1.67 -4.93 24.76
N ASP A 318 -1.91 -4.04 25.72
CA ASP A 318 -3.09 -3.19 25.79
C ASP A 318 -2.91 -1.82 25.09
N VAL A 319 -1.75 -1.55 24.52
CA VAL A 319 -1.48 -0.32 23.75
C VAL A 319 -2.30 -0.33 22.47
N LYS A 320 -3.06 0.77 22.28
CA LYS A 320 -3.89 1.02 21.10
C LYS A 320 -3.29 2.03 20.16
N GLU A 321 -2.43 2.90 20.68
CA GLU A 321 -1.80 3.97 19.93
C GLU A 321 -0.34 4.11 20.33
N ILE A 322 0.53 4.34 19.35
CA ILE A 322 1.94 4.70 19.57
C ILE A 322 2.18 6.06 18.93
N ILE A 323 2.82 6.96 19.67
CA ILE A 323 3.18 8.31 19.20
C ILE A 323 4.68 8.48 19.35
N PHE A 324 5.38 8.66 18.23
CA PHE A 324 6.76 9.12 18.22
C PHE A 324 6.77 10.64 18.35
N THR A 325 7.62 11.18 19.22
CA THR A 325 7.66 12.58 19.57
C THR A 325 9.06 13.00 20.04
N ASP A 326 9.28 14.28 20.22
CA ASP A 326 10.47 14.88 20.83
C ASP A 326 10.14 15.55 22.18
N GLU A 327 8.91 15.32 22.70
CA GLU A 327 8.47 15.89 23.98
C GLU A 327 9.27 15.35 25.17
N GLU A 328 9.55 16.21 26.15
CA GLU A 328 10.06 15.78 27.45
C GLU A 328 9.00 14.95 28.20
N ILE A 329 9.48 14.02 29.05
CA ILE A 329 8.60 13.22 29.91
C ILE A 329 7.87 14.16 30.88
N PRO A 330 6.53 14.14 30.94
CA PRO A 330 5.78 14.95 31.90
C PRO A 330 6.15 14.63 33.35
N GLU A 331 6.24 15.65 34.21
CA GLU A 331 6.63 15.52 35.62
C GLU A 331 5.74 14.56 36.43
N ASN A 332 4.48 14.37 36.00
CA ASN A 332 3.51 13.48 36.65
C ASN A 332 3.64 12.01 36.25
N VAL A 333 4.53 11.65 35.32
CA VAL A 333 4.79 10.27 34.95
C VAL A 333 5.64 9.61 36.01
N ASP A 334 5.20 8.43 36.49
CA ASP A 334 5.97 7.63 37.42
C ASP A 334 7.28 7.17 36.75
N LYS A 335 8.40 7.59 37.32
CA LYS A 335 9.74 7.24 36.81
C LYS A 335 9.99 5.73 36.71
N SER A 336 9.31 4.93 37.53
CA SER A 336 9.40 3.46 37.47
C SER A 336 8.67 2.85 36.26
N SER A 337 7.79 3.62 35.60
CA SER A 337 7.04 3.20 34.41
C SER A 337 7.71 3.60 33.10
N ILE A 338 8.80 4.35 33.16
CA ILE A 338 9.60 4.74 31.98
C ILE A 338 10.38 3.54 31.48
N ILE A 339 10.26 3.29 30.20
CA ILE A 339 10.90 2.16 29.51
C ILE A 339 12.07 2.71 28.69
N ASP A 340 13.25 2.20 28.94
CA ASP A 340 14.40 2.41 28.07
C ASP A 340 14.21 1.61 26.77
N VAL A 341 14.02 2.32 25.67
CA VAL A 341 13.87 1.74 24.32
C VAL A 341 15.08 2.02 23.43
N ASP A 342 16.14 2.62 23.99
CA ASP A 342 17.38 2.96 23.32
C ASP A 342 18.27 1.73 23.09
N ALA A 343 19.01 1.71 21.97
CA ALA A 343 19.80 0.57 21.54
C ALA A 343 21.01 0.29 22.46
N ASP A 344 21.64 1.32 22.98
CA ASP A 344 22.82 1.21 23.85
C ASP A 344 22.47 1.31 25.34
N GLY A 345 21.20 1.58 25.67
CA GLY A 345 20.70 1.59 27.03
C GLY A 345 21.08 2.84 27.82
N ASP A 346 21.32 3.95 27.15
CA ASP A 346 21.72 5.20 27.76
C ASP A 346 20.55 6.17 28.02
N ASN A 347 19.31 5.75 27.74
CA ASN A 347 18.08 6.51 27.81
C ASN A 347 18.00 7.70 26.84
N GLY A 348 18.73 7.69 25.74
CA GLY A 348 18.59 8.66 24.66
C GLY A 348 17.21 8.62 24.05
N VAL A 349 16.62 7.42 23.95
CA VAL A 349 15.21 7.23 23.61
C VAL A 349 14.50 6.49 24.71
N VAL A 350 13.42 7.07 25.20
CA VAL A 350 12.56 6.45 26.22
C VAL A 350 11.13 6.35 25.77
N ALA A 351 10.39 5.46 26.42
CA ALA A 351 8.95 5.37 26.23
C ALA A 351 8.21 5.38 27.57
N TRP A 352 7.00 5.91 27.55
CA TRP A 352 6.08 5.85 28.68
C TRP A 352 4.65 5.65 28.19
N LYS A 353 3.80 5.25 29.10
CA LYS A 353 2.41 4.94 28.78
C LYS A 353 1.46 5.91 29.46
N GLU A 354 0.55 6.49 28.68
CA GLU A 354 -0.57 7.28 29.13
C GLU A 354 -1.88 6.55 28.75
N ASN A 355 -2.54 5.91 29.70
CA ASN A 355 -3.70 5.05 29.45
C ASN A 355 -3.41 3.92 28.47
N THR A 356 -3.88 4.00 27.20
CA THR A 356 -3.64 3.03 26.12
C THR A 356 -2.73 3.57 25.01
N THR A 357 -2.17 4.76 25.21
CA THR A 357 -1.22 5.39 24.30
C THR A 357 0.20 5.22 24.85
N MET A 358 1.12 4.75 24.03
CA MET A 358 2.56 4.70 24.32
C MET A 358 3.24 5.83 23.56
N LYS A 359 3.92 6.70 24.29
CA LYS A 359 4.77 7.74 23.70
C LYS A 359 6.22 7.25 23.66
N VAL A 360 6.92 7.54 22.55
CA VAL A 360 8.34 7.19 22.33
C VAL A 360 9.05 8.48 21.97
N SER A 361 10.03 8.90 22.76
CA SER A 361 10.60 10.24 22.64
C SER A 361 12.12 10.25 22.81
N SER A 362 12.77 11.14 22.04
CA SER A 362 14.13 11.59 22.24
C SER A 362 14.26 12.58 23.42
N GLN A 363 13.14 13.09 23.94
CA GLN A 363 13.06 14.08 25.01
C GLN A 363 13.75 15.43 24.69
N ILE A 364 14.11 15.67 23.44
CA ILE A 364 14.82 16.89 23.03
C ILE A 364 14.11 17.47 21.79
N GLU A 365 13.56 18.69 21.94
CA GLU A 365 12.86 19.41 20.87
C GLU A 365 13.68 19.43 19.56
N GLY A 366 13.08 18.97 18.48
CA GLY A 366 13.69 18.92 17.14
C GLY A 366 14.68 17.78 16.91
N VAL A 367 14.82 16.85 17.87
CA VAL A 367 15.67 15.66 17.71
C VAL A 367 14.81 14.46 17.31
N ASN A 368 15.20 13.81 16.23
CA ASN A 368 14.51 12.61 15.75
C ASN A 368 14.86 11.38 16.58
N VAL A 369 13.94 10.45 16.61
CA VAL A 369 14.17 9.06 17.05
C VAL A 369 14.63 8.27 15.82
N ASP A 370 15.85 7.76 15.86
CA ASP A 370 16.46 7.01 14.76
C ASP A 370 16.02 5.55 14.80
N PHE A 371 15.56 5.03 13.69
CA PHE A 371 15.21 3.63 13.59
C PHE A 371 16.47 2.77 13.48
N ASN A 372 16.43 1.59 14.12
CA ASN A 372 17.53 0.64 14.03
C ASN A 372 17.68 0.10 12.60
N SER A 373 18.89 -0.26 12.21
CA SER A 373 19.13 -0.94 10.93
C SER A 373 18.29 -2.21 10.76
N ASN A 374 18.02 -2.93 11.86
CA ASN A 374 17.03 -4.00 11.92
C ASN A 374 15.71 -3.48 12.52
N SER A 375 14.87 -2.89 11.70
CA SER A 375 13.52 -2.45 12.07
C SER A 375 12.44 -3.49 11.73
N GLY A 376 12.84 -4.72 11.40
CA GLY A 376 11.92 -5.83 11.16
C GLY A 376 11.10 -6.18 12.38
N SER A 377 9.85 -6.60 12.19
CA SER A 377 8.90 -7.04 13.25
C SER A 377 8.67 -6.05 14.39
N MET A 378 9.00 -4.75 14.19
CA MET A 378 8.96 -3.73 15.26
C MET A 378 7.58 -3.62 15.93
N PHE A 379 6.50 -3.78 15.17
CA PHE A 379 5.13 -3.74 15.67
C PHE A 379 4.37 -5.06 15.41
N ALA A 380 5.09 -6.14 15.04
CA ALA A 380 4.47 -7.40 14.65
C ALA A 380 3.54 -7.95 15.75
N ASP A 381 2.38 -8.46 15.33
CA ASP A 381 1.35 -9.09 16.19
C ASP A 381 0.78 -8.20 17.30
N LYS A 382 0.98 -6.88 17.24
CA LYS A 382 0.34 -5.94 18.16
C LYS A 382 -1.13 -5.76 17.76
N THR A 383 -1.94 -6.76 18.10
CA THR A 383 -3.35 -6.85 17.67
C THR A 383 -4.25 -5.79 18.28
N SER A 384 -3.88 -5.20 19.41
CA SER A 384 -4.62 -4.08 20.03
C SER A 384 -4.37 -2.75 19.33
N LEU A 385 -3.25 -2.62 18.62
CA LEU A 385 -2.78 -1.38 18.01
C LEU A 385 -3.71 -0.95 16.88
N SER A 386 -4.26 0.26 16.97
CA SER A 386 -5.19 0.84 16.00
C SER A 386 -4.64 2.07 15.28
N ALA A 387 -3.63 2.74 15.84
CA ALA A 387 -2.99 3.92 15.26
C ALA A 387 -1.51 4.00 15.63
N ILE A 388 -0.71 4.57 14.73
CA ILE A 388 0.68 4.96 14.99
C ILE A 388 0.90 6.33 14.34
N SER A 389 1.49 7.26 15.10
CA SER A 389 1.91 8.57 14.61
C SER A 389 3.43 8.64 14.55
N PHE A 390 3.96 8.86 13.35
CA PHE A 390 5.38 8.93 13.09
C PHE A 390 5.83 10.39 12.96
N ASN A 391 5.97 11.07 14.11
CA ASN A 391 6.55 12.41 14.18
C ASN A 391 8.00 12.28 14.67
N ASN A 392 8.85 13.21 14.28
CA ASN A 392 10.23 13.27 14.79
C ASN A 392 10.98 11.93 14.73
N ILE A 393 10.96 11.30 13.54
CA ILE A 393 11.66 10.03 13.27
C ILE A 393 12.70 10.18 12.16
N ASP A 394 13.74 9.38 12.20
CA ASP A 394 14.62 9.10 11.06
C ASP A 394 14.65 7.58 10.80
N THR A 395 14.20 7.17 9.62
CA THR A 395 14.20 5.77 9.20
C THR A 395 15.33 5.45 8.22
N SER A 396 16.14 6.44 7.85
CA SER A 396 17.27 6.28 6.92
C SER A 396 18.33 5.25 7.32
N PRO A 397 18.51 4.88 8.61
CA PRO A 397 19.41 3.80 9.00
C PRO A 397 18.86 2.40 8.72
N ALA A 398 17.54 2.24 8.49
CA ALA A 398 16.88 0.93 8.37
C ALA A 398 17.32 0.18 7.11
N ALA A 399 17.88 -1.02 7.29
CA ALA A 399 18.26 -1.93 6.22
C ALA A 399 17.22 -3.02 5.96
N THR A 400 16.34 -3.30 6.93
CA THR A 400 15.21 -4.21 6.80
C THR A 400 13.99 -3.70 7.55
N MET A 401 12.82 -3.82 6.92
CA MET A 401 11.49 -3.54 7.49
C MET A 401 10.56 -4.76 7.36
N SER A 402 11.17 -5.98 7.25
CA SER A 402 10.40 -7.21 7.12
C SER A 402 9.46 -7.40 8.29
N PHE A 403 8.18 -7.72 8.01
CA PHE A 403 7.14 -7.98 9.02
C PHE A 403 6.88 -6.82 10.00
N MET A 404 7.31 -5.59 9.66
CA MET A 404 7.28 -4.47 10.61
C MET A 404 5.89 -4.26 11.24
N PHE A 405 4.82 -4.34 10.45
CA PHE A 405 3.43 -4.21 10.90
C PHE A 405 2.64 -5.51 10.78
N SER A 406 3.31 -6.66 10.54
CA SER A 406 2.62 -7.94 10.34
C SER A 406 1.73 -8.26 11.53
N GLY A 407 0.49 -8.69 11.27
CA GLY A 407 -0.45 -9.07 12.33
C GLY A 407 -1.07 -7.91 13.12
N CYS A 408 -0.84 -6.65 12.73
CA CYS A 408 -1.52 -5.48 13.30
C CYS A 408 -2.98 -5.43 12.83
N LYS A 409 -3.80 -6.37 13.32
CA LYS A 409 -5.15 -6.64 12.79
C LYS A 409 -6.14 -5.48 12.97
N ASN A 410 -5.93 -4.63 13.97
CA ASN A 410 -6.81 -3.51 14.28
C ASN A 410 -6.32 -2.17 13.73
N LEU A 411 -5.16 -2.12 13.09
CA LEU A 411 -4.64 -0.91 12.46
C LEU A 411 -5.58 -0.46 11.33
N ILE A 412 -6.03 0.81 11.36
CA ILE A 412 -7.06 1.32 10.45
C ILE A 412 -6.45 2.11 9.31
N SER A 413 -5.47 2.95 9.61
CA SER A 413 -4.76 3.77 8.63
C SER A 413 -3.29 3.88 9.00
N LEU A 414 -2.43 4.10 8.00
CA LEU A 414 -1.01 4.26 8.19
C LEU A 414 -0.47 5.27 7.16
N ASP A 415 0.09 6.38 7.66
CA ASP A 415 0.78 7.38 6.83
C ASP A 415 2.29 7.22 7.03
N LEU A 416 2.97 6.73 6.00
CA LEU A 416 4.41 6.44 6.01
C LEU A 416 5.20 7.43 5.14
N LYS A 417 4.63 8.59 4.82
CA LYS A 417 5.30 9.60 3.98
C LYS A 417 6.63 10.10 4.54
N ALA A 418 6.85 9.98 5.86
CA ALA A 418 8.11 10.36 6.50
C ALA A 418 9.19 9.28 6.41
N PHE A 419 8.87 8.09 5.88
CA PHE A 419 9.82 6.98 5.82
C PHE A 419 10.81 7.17 4.68
N ASP A 420 12.10 7.19 4.99
CA ASP A 420 13.19 6.95 4.05
C ASP A 420 13.45 5.43 3.98
N THR A 421 13.18 4.83 2.84
CA THR A 421 13.36 3.40 2.60
C THR A 421 14.51 3.10 1.64
N SER A 422 15.32 4.10 1.29
CA SER A 422 16.37 4.01 0.28
C SER A 422 17.43 2.94 0.55
N LYS A 423 17.65 2.55 1.82
CA LYS A 423 18.59 1.49 2.19
C LYS A 423 17.93 0.13 2.46
N VAL A 424 16.59 0.06 2.37
CA VAL A 424 15.86 -1.15 2.73
C VAL A 424 16.02 -2.21 1.66
N SER A 425 16.52 -3.38 2.04
CA SER A 425 16.69 -4.54 1.15
C SER A 425 15.57 -5.56 1.29
N SER A 426 14.79 -5.54 2.36
CA SER A 426 13.68 -6.47 2.58
C SER A 426 12.47 -5.80 3.20
N MET A 427 11.34 -5.94 2.51
CA MET A 427 10.00 -5.56 2.95
C MET A 427 9.05 -6.77 3.01
N SER A 428 9.61 -7.99 3.13
CA SER A 428 8.81 -9.22 3.21
C SER A 428 7.76 -9.11 4.33
N GLY A 429 6.49 -9.36 3.98
CA GLY A 429 5.39 -9.35 4.95
C GLY A 429 5.18 -8.06 5.73
N MET A 430 5.68 -6.91 5.25
CA MET A 430 5.66 -5.65 6.01
C MET A 430 4.28 -5.31 6.56
N PHE A 431 3.22 -5.52 5.77
CA PHE A 431 1.82 -5.28 6.13
C PHE A 431 0.98 -6.57 6.18
N ASN A 432 1.63 -7.74 6.26
CA ASN A 432 0.92 -9.02 6.28
C ASN A 432 -0.11 -9.06 7.41
N GLU A 433 -1.34 -9.50 7.11
CA GLU A 433 -2.47 -9.58 8.06
C GLU A 433 -2.89 -8.26 8.73
N CYS A 434 -2.64 -7.11 8.11
CA CYS A 434 -3.26 -5.84 8.48
C CYS A 434 -4.71 -5.80 7.98
N ASN A 435 -5.57 -6.69 8.54
CA ASN A 435 -6.89 -6.98 7.98
C ASN A 435 -7.85 -5.79 7.96
N ASN A 436 -7.75 -4.86 8.90
CA ASN A 436 -8.64 -3.70 9.01
C ASN A 436 -8.05 -2.43 8.40
N LEU A 437 -6.84 -2.50 7.83
CA LEU A 437 -6.20 -1.35 7.18
C LEU A 437 -7.03 -0.92 5.97
N THR A 438 -7.56 0.30 6.00
CA THR A 438 -8.39 0.89 4.94
C THR A 438 -7.67 1.96 4.14
N ALA A 439 -6.64 2.58 4.71
CA ALA A 439 -5.82 3.59 4.07
C ALA A 439 -4.33 3.35 4.38
N LEU A 440 -3.52 3.33 3.34
CA LEU A 440 -2.07 3.15 3.42
C LEU A 440 -1.40 4.12 2.44
N ASN A 441 -0.55 5.00 2.98
CA ASN A 441 0.24 5.93 2.18
C ASN A 441 1.71 5.50 2.18
N ILE A 442 2.18 5.03 1.03
CA ILE A 442 3.56 4.61 0.76
C ILE A 442 4.17 5.40 -0.40
N SER A 443 3.65 6.59 -0.69
CA SER A 443 4.01 7.38 -1.88
C SER A 443 5.50 7.78 -1.95
N ASN A 444 6.22 7.75 -0.82
CA ASN A 444 7.64 8.08 -0.74
C ASN A 444 8.56 6.84 -0.70
N PHE A 445 8.00 5.62 -0.83
CA PHE A 445 8.85 4.43 -0.76
C PHE A 445 9.81 4.37 -1.94
N ASP A 446 11.10 4.42 -1.66
CA ASP A 446 12.15 3.98 -2.57
C ASP A 446 12.39 2.48 -2.39
N THR A 447 12.00 1.71 -3.39
CA THR A 447 12.17 0.25 -3.37
C THR A 447 13.30 -0.22 -4.30
N SER A 448 14.16 0.70 -4.75
CA SER A 448 15.25 0.41 -5.70
C SER A 448 16.25 -0.63 -5.18
N ASN A 449 16.42 -0.73 -3.87
CA ASN A 449 17.30 -1.71 -3.22
C ASN A 449 16.57 -2.95 -2.68
N VAL A 450 15.22 -3.01 -2.80
CA VAL A 450 14.44 -4.12 -2.27
C VAL A 450 14.61 -5.38 -3.11
N VAL A 451 15.00 -6.47 -2.46
CA VAL A 451 15.18 -7.80 -3.04
C VAL A 451 14.03 -8.73 -2.68
N TRP A 452 13.50 -8.62 -1.47
CA TRP A 452 12.43 -9.47 -0.95
C TRP A 452 11.18 -8.66 -0.62
N ALA A 453 10.10 -8.91 -1.38
CA ALA A 453 8.80 -8.27 -1.22
C ALA A 453 7.64 -9.28 -1.08
N ASN A 454 7.98 -10.57 -0.83
CA ASN A 454 6.96 -11.60 -0.67
C ASN A 454 6.01 -11.26 0.50
N SER A 455 4.73 -11.53 0.29
CA SER A 455 3.67 -11.31 1.28
C SER A 455 3.54 -9.85 1.77
N MET A 456 4.10 -8.85 1.07
CA MET A 456 4.19 -7.45 1.55
C MET A 456 2.82 -6.91 1.97
N PHE A 457 1.76 -7.16 1.18
CA PHE A 457 0.40 -6.71 1.44
C PHE A 457 -0.58 -7.88 1.66
N LYS A 458 -0.05 -9.08 2.00
CA LYS A 458 -0.87 -10.28 2.19
C LYS A 458 -1.94 -10.05 3.25
N ASN A 459 -3.20 -10.40 2.91
CA ASN A 459 -4.36 -10.26 3.80
C ASN A 459 -4.67 -8.81 4.26
N CYS A 460 -4.23 -7.79 3.53
CA CYS A 460 -4.74 -6.42 3.68
C CYS A 460 -6.18 -6.34 3.14
N SER A 461 -7.08 -7.12 3.76
CA SER A 461 -8.40 -7.45 3.20
C SER A 461 -9.39 -6.30 3.18
N SER A 462 -9.09 -5.20 3.87
CA SER A 462 -9.94 -4.01 3.93
C SER A 462 -9.46 -2.86 3.06
N LEU A 463 -8.24 -2.91 2.52
CA LEU A 463 -7.77 -1.90 1.56
C LEU A 463 -8.67 -1.88 0.33
N THR A 464 -9.15 -0.70 -0.03
CA THR A 464 -9.95 -0.44 -1.24
C THR A 464 -9.13 0.16 -2.36
N GLU A 465 -8.04 0.83 -2.02
CA GLU A 465 -7.10 1.50 -2.91
C GLU A 465 -5.67 1.22 -2.42
N LEU A 466 -4.76 1.01 -3.35
CA LEU A 466 -3.33 0.86 -3.08
C LEU A 466 -2.56 1.32 -4.32
N ASP A 467 -1.82 2.42 -4.20
CA ASP A 467 -0.94 2.89 -5.27
C ASP A 467 0.44 2.25 -5.15
N VAL A 468 0.75 1.38 -6.10
CA VAL A 468 2.05 0.70 -6.23
C VAL A 468 2.76 1.06 -7.53
N SER A 469 2.21 1.98 -8.33
CA SER A 469 2.70 2.34 -9.67
C SER A 469 4.11 2.94 -9.66
N HIS A 470 4.50 3.55 -8.53
CA HIS A 470 5.82 4.17 -8.32
C HIS A 470 6.90 3.19 -7.82
N LEU A 471 6.53 1.97 -7.41
CA LEU A 471 7.50 1.03 -6.84
C LEU A 471 8.51 0.55 -7.90
N VAL A 472 9.79 0.67 -7.57
CA VAL A 472 10.90 0.12 -8.38
C VAL A 472 11.10 -1.35 -8.04
N THR A 473 10.79 -2.25 -8.99
CA THR A 473 10.80 -3.69 -8.73
C THR A 473 11.97 -4.45 -9.37
N ALA A 474 12.87 -3.72 -10.05
CA ALA A 474 13.95 -4.31 -10.85
C ALA A 474 14.94 -5.18 -10.08
N ASN A 475 15.02 -5.06 -8.75
CA ASN A 475 15.88 -5.89 -7.91
C ASN A 475 15.11 -6.98 -7.14
N MET A 476 13.78 -6.99 -7.23
CA MET A 476 12.96 -7.97 -6.52
C MET A 476 13.12 -9.36 -7.13
N THR A 477 13.33 -10.37 -6.29
CA THR A 477 13.49 -11.76 -6.68
C THR A 477 12.33 -12.66 -6.28
N ASN A 478 11.53 -12.21 -5.30
CA ASN A 478 10.41 -12.97 -4.76
C ASN A 478 9.20 -12.08 -4.53
N MET A 479 8.13 -12.35 -5.26
CA MET A 479 6.82 -11.67 -5.16
C MET A 479 5.70 -12.66 -4.76
N ASN A 480 6.06 -13.83 -4.20
CA ASN A 480 5.04 -14.77 -3.72
C ASN A 480 4.09 -14.08 -2.73
N ASP A 481 2.80 -14.34 -2.87
CA ASP A 481 1.77 -13.82 -1.95
C ASP A 481 1.70 -12.27 -1.85
N MET A 482 2.35 -11.49 -2.72
CA MET A 482 2.53 -10.04 -2.50
C MET A 482 1.22 -9.31 -2.24
N PHE A 483 0.15 -9.64 -2.99
CA PHE A 483 -1.19 -9.06 -2.84
C PHE A 483 -2.24 -10.11 -2.43
N ASN A 484 -1.80 -11.29 -1.97
CA ASN A 484 -2.71 -12.37 -1.58
C ASN A 484 -3.73 -11.88 -0.54
N GLY A 485 -5.03 -12.09 -0.84
CA GLY A 485 -6.11 -11.73 0.08
C GLY A 485 -6.46 -10.24 0.14
N CYS A 486 -5.98 -9.42 -0.78
CA CYS A 486 -6.42 -8.03 -0.96
C CYS A 486 -7.82 -8.00 -1.59
N ARG A 487 -8.84 -8.37 -0.81
CA ARG A 487 -10.18 -8.73 -1.30
C ARG A 487 -11.03 -7.56 -1.77
N LYS A 488 -10.71 -6.34 -1.38
CA LYS A 488 -11.52 -5.14 -1.69
C LYS A 488 -10.88 -4.21 -2.70
N ILE A 489 -9.62 -4.42 -3.09
CA ILE A 489 -8.97 -3.64 -4.14
C ILE A 489 -9.66 -3.96 -5.46
N VAL A 490 -10.15 -2.91 -6.15
CA VAL A 490 -10.88 -3.02 -7.42
C VAL A 490 -9.95 -2.88 -8.62
N GLU A 491 -8.96 -2.01 -8.50
CA GLU A 491 -7.95 -1.70 -9.52
C GLU A 491 -6.57 -1.70 -8.87
N LEU A 492 -5.60 -2.31 -9.53
CA LEU A 492 -4.22 -2.38 -9.07
C LEU A 492 -3.30 -2.20 -10.28
N ASP A 493 -2.57 -1.08 -10.31
CA ASP A 493 -1.64 -0.79 -11.41
C ASP A 493 -0.26 -1.41 -11.13
N VAL A 494 0.02 -2.52 -11.80
CA VAL A 494 1.30 -3.23 -11.79
C VAL A 494 2.01 -3.17 -13.15
N SER A 495 1.50 -2.36 -14.08
CA SER A 495 2.03 -2.26 -15.45
C SER A 495 3.48 -1.76 -15.50
N GLY A 496 3.93 -1.02 -14.48
CA GLY A 496 5.31 -0.56 -14.31
C GLY A 496 6.28 -1.58 -13.70
N PHE A 497 5.81 -2.77 -13.28
CA PHE A 497 6.68 -3.73 -12.60
C PHE A 497 7.70 -4.36 -13.56
N ASN A 498 8.97 -4.23 -13.22
CA ASN A 498 10.05 -4.99 -13.85
C ASN A 498 10.23 -6.32 -13.08
N THR A 499 9.85 -7.43 -13.71
CA THR A 499 9.87 -8.76 -13.08
C THR A 499 11.01 -9.64 -13.56
N SER A 500 11.97 -9.10 -14.30
CA SER A 500 13.05 -9.87 -14.96
C SER A 500 13.94 -10.70 -14.03
N LYS A 501 14.01 -10.34 -12.75
CA LYS A 501 14.75 -11.12 -11.73
C LYS A 501 13.87 -12.00 -10.84
N VAL A 502 12.54 -11.94 -11.03
CA VAL A 502 11.61 -12.66 -10.16
C VAL A 502 11.63 -14.15 -10.45
N THR A 503 11.79 -14.95 -9.40
CA THR A 503 11.79 -16.42 -9.47
C THR A 503 10.54 -17.04 -8.86
N GLY A 504 9.80 -16.30 -8.02
CA GLY A 504 8.58 -16.76 -7.36
C GLY A 504 7.44 -15.75 -7.52
N MET A 505 6.32 -16.20 -8.10
CA MET A 505 5.06 -15.46 -8.26
C MET A 505 3.85 -16.25 -7.73
N GLY A 506 4.09 -17.31 -6.97
CA GLY A 506 3.00 -18.12 -6.43
C GLY A 506 2.07 -17.30 -5.56
N TYR A 507 0.75 -17.48 -5.76
CA TYR A 507 -0.32 -16.81 -5.00
C TYR A 507 -0.27 -15.28 -5.01
N MET A 508 0.46 -14.65 -5.97
CA MET A 508 0.69 -13.20 -5.96
C MET A 508 -0.61 -12.40 -5.87
N PHE A 509 -1.65 -12.81 -6.61
CA PHE A 509 -2.98 -12.18 -6.61
C PHE A 509 -4.08 -13.11 -6.08
N PHE A 510 -3.71 -14.11 -5.28
CA PHE A 510 -4.67 -15.09 -4.73
C PHE A 510 -5.78 -14.39 -3.95
N ASN A 511 -7.05 -14.74 -4.24
CA ASN A 511 -8.23 -14.16 -3.59
C ASN A 511 -8.36 -12.62 -3.65
N CYS A 512 -7.81 -11.99 -4.70
CA CYS A 512 -8.12 -10.60 -5.03
C CYS A 512 -9.52 -10.52 -5.66
N THR A 513 -10.54 -10.78 -4.83
CA THR A 513 -11.91 -11.09 -5.29
C THR A 513 -12.65 -9.92 -5.92
N ALA A 514 -12.32 -8.67 -5.56
CA ALA A 514 -12.94 -7.48 -6.11
C ALA A 514 -12.25 -6.96 -7.38
N LEU A 515 -11.02 -7.40 -7.64
CA LEU A 515 -10.20 -6.92 -8.76
C LEU A 515 -10.92 -7.17 -10.09
N THR A 516 -11.06 -6.12 -10.91
CA THR A 516 -11.79 -6.17 -12.19
C THR A 516 -10.87 -6.14 -13.41
N THR A 517 -9.75 -5.44 -13.28
CA THR A 517 -8.71 -5.27 -14.30
C THR A 517 -7.35 -5.57 -13.70
N LEU A 518 -6.48 -6.20 -14.46
CA LEU A 518 -5.11 -6.50 -14.06
C LEU A 518 -4.25 -6.58 -15.31
N ASP A 519 -3.39 -5.58 -15.53
CA ASP A 519 -2.45 -5.57 -16.66
C ASP A 519 -1.11 -6.19 -16.23
N VAL A 520 -0.83 -7.38 -16.74
CA VAL A 520 0.40 -8.15 -16.52
C VAL A 520 1.17 -8.39 -17.83
N SER A 521 0.78 -7.70 -18.91
CA SER A 521 1.34 -7.88 -20.26
C SER A 521 2.84 -7.57 -20.34
N ASN A 522 3.38 -6.77 -19.40
CA ASN A 522 4.79 -6.42 -19.31
C ASN A 522 5.61 -7.33 -18.39
N PHE A 523 5.00 -8.36 -17.77
CA PHE A 523 5.74 -9.25 -16.88
C PHE A 523 6.73 -10.12 -17.67
N ASP A 524 8.02 -9.99 -17.37
CA ASP A 524 9.03 -10.95 -17.75
C ASP A 524 9.01 -12.12 -16.77
N THR A 525 8.56 -13.27 -17.24
CA THR A 525 8.42 -14.48 -16.42
C THR A 525 9.49 -15.53 -16.68
N SER A 526 10.50 -15.20 -17.49
CA SER A 526 11.56 -16.12 -17.95
C SER A 526 12.38 -16.76 -16.82
N ASN A 527 12.34 -16.21 -15.61
CA ASN A 527 13.00 -16.74 -14.43
C ASN A 527 12.06 -17.40 -13.42
N VAL A 528 10.74 -17.36 -13.65
CA VAL A 528 9.75 -17.86 -12.69
C VAL A 528 9.69 -19.37 -12.69
N THR A 529 9.80 -19.99 -11.52
CA THR A 529 9.80 -21.45 -11.34
C THR A 529 8.47 -21.99 -10.83
N SER A 530 7.58 -21.13 -10.31
CA SER A 530 6.26 -21.51 -9.80
C SER A 530 5.25 -20.40 -10.00
N PHE A 531 4.14 -20.74 -10.64
CA PHE A 531 2.96 -19.90 -10.82
C PHE A 531 1.76 -20.40 -10.00
N ILE A 532 2.03 -21.27 -9.00
CA ILE A 532 0.95 -21.87 -8.21
C ILE A 532 -0.04 -20.81 -7.71
N GLY A 533 -1.32 -20.98 -8.07
CA GLY A 533 -2.41 -20.12 -7.59
C GLY A 533 -2.25 -18.63 -7.90
N MET A 534 -1.42 -18.22 -8.86
CA MET A 534 -1.08 -16.80 -9.09
C MET A 534 -2.32 -15.91 -9.22
N TYR A 535 -3.36 -16.36 -9.92
CA TYR A 535 -4.63 -15.63 -10.11
C TYR A 535 -5.83 -16.34 -9.44
N SER A 536 -5.54 -17.35 -8.62
CA SER A 536 -6.58 -18.16 -7.98
C SER A 536 -7.54 -17.29 -7.15
N GLY A 537 -8.84 -17.39 -7.42
CA GLY A 537 -9.85 -16.60 -6.74
C GLY A 537 -10.01 -15.16 -7.21
N CYS A 538 -9.42 -14.76 -8.35
CA CYS A 538 -9.69 -13.49 -9.01
C CYS A 538 -11.07 -13.54 -9.70
N LEU A 539 -12.14 -13.52 -8.91
CA LEU A 539 -13.52 -13.83 -9.35
C LEU A 539 -14.06 -12.85 -10.38
N ASN A 540 -13.57 -11.62 -10.38
CA ASN A 540 -14.14 -10.50 -11.12
C ASN A 540 -13.27 -10.02 -12.29
N VAL A 541 -12.01 -10.46 -12.40
CA VAL A 541 -11.14 -10.18 -13.55
C VAL A 541 -11.79 -10.77 -14.80
N SER A 542 -12.02 -9.92 -15.83
CA SER A 542 -12.67 -10.32 -17.07
C SER A 542 -11.68 -10.55 -18.22
N GLU A 543 -10.57 -9.85 -18.19
CA GLU A 543 -9.49 -9.91 -19.17
C GLU A 543 -8.16 -10.14 -18.45
N LEU A 544 -7.38 -11.07 -18.94
CA LEU A 544 -6.06 -11.43 -18.40
C LEU A 544 -5.17 -11.84 -19.56
N ASP A 545 -4.22 -10.96 -19.90
CA ASP A 545 -3.26 -11.22 -20.97
C ASP A 545 -1.99 -11.89 -20.39
N VAL A 546 -1.87 -13.19 -20.63
CA VAL A 546 -0.73 -14.01 -20.28
C VAL A 546 0.00 -14.55 -21.51
N SER A 547 -0.33 -14.03 -22.71
CA SER A 547 0.19 -14.52 -24.00
C SER A 547 1.72 -14.41 -24.12
N ARG A 548 2.35 -13.54 -23.33
CA ARG A 548 3.80 -13.35 -23.29
C ARG A 548 4.53 -14.12 -22.19
N PHE A 549 3.79 -14.87 -21.37
CA PHE A 549 4.43 -15.59 -20.26
C PHE A 549 5.35 -16.69 -20.77
N ASP A 550 6.61 -16.63 -20.36
CA ASP A 550 7.56 -17.73 -20.48
C ASP A 550 7.43 -18.65 -19.25
N THR A 551 6.94 -19.85 -19.47
CA THR A 551 6.77 -20.86 -18.42
C THR A 551 7.81 -21.99 -18.50
N SER A 552 8.85 -21.83 -19.33
CA SER A 552 9.86 -22.86 -19.60
C SER A 552 10.67 -23.34 -18.38
N LYS A 553 10.68 -22.54 -17.29
CA LYS A 553 11.28 -22.92 -16.01
C LYS A 553 10.26 -23.39 -14.96
N ALA A 554 8.96 -23.28 -15.27
CA ALA A 554 7.92 -23.58 -14.31
C ALA A 554 7.79 -25.08 -14.01
N THR A 555 7.88 -25.43 -12.75
CA THR A 555 7.65 -26.79 -12.25
C THR A 555 6.27 -26.97 -11.66
N ASN A 556 5.59 -25.88 -11.29
CA ASN A 556 4.26 -25.87 -10.71
C ASN A 556 3.38 -24.78 -11.35
N LEU A 557 2.33 -25.22 -12.05
CA LEU A 557 1.30 -24.40 -12.67
C LEU A 557 -0.08 -24.70 -12.06
N GLY A 558 -0.13 -25.44 -10.96
CA GLY A 558 -1.38 -25.79 -10.29
C GLY A 558 -2.13 -24.55 -9.82
N GLU A 559 -3.47 -24.60 -9.86
CA GLU A 559 -4.38 -23.55 -9.38
C GLU A 559 -4.20 -22.17 -10.07
N MET A 560 -3.35 -22.03 -11.09
CA MET A 560 -2.95 -20.72 -11.63
C MET A 560 -4.13 -19.82 -11.93
N PHE A 561 -5.21 -20.37 -12.51
CA PHE A 561 -6.45 -19.66 -12.87
C PHE A 561 -7.69 -20.19 -12.11
N TYR A 562 -7.49 -20.83 -10.97
CA TYR A 562 -8.59 -21.41 -10.19
C TYR A 562 -9.65 -20.35 -9.86
N ASN A 563 -10.92 -20.65 -10.19
CA ASN A 563 -12.05 -19.72 -9.97
C ASN A 563 -11.94 -18.35 -10.65
N CYS A 564 -11.21 -18.21 -11.75
CA CYS A 564 -11.28 -17.02 -12.60
C CYS A 564 -12.61 -17.01 -13.40
N ARG A 565 -13.72 -16.81 -12.69
CA ARG A 565 -15.09 -17.07 -13.19
C ARG A 565 -15.53 -16.15 -14.31
N LYS A 566 -14.98 -14.93 -14.42
CA LYS A 566 -15.37 -13.93 -15.41
C LYS A 566 -14.46 -13.91 -16.63
N VAL A 567 -13.30 -14.53 -16.59
CA VAL A 567 -12.40 -14.63 -17.73
C VAL A 567 -13.11 -15.36 -18.89
N THR A 568 -13.16 -14.72 -20.05
CA THR A 568 -13.84 -15.24 -21.26
C THR A 568 -12.87 -15.79 -22.29
N LYS A 569 -11.63 -15.30 -22.29
CA LYS A 569 -10.53 -15.73 -23.15
C LYS A 569 -9.26 -15.85 -22.31
N LEU A 570 -8.43 -16.81 -22.64
CA LEU A 570 -7.15 -17.05 -22.02
C LEU A 570 -6.22 -17.64 -23.08
N ASP A 571 -5.19 -16.89 -23.46
CA ASP A 571 -4.19 -17.35 -24.41
C ASP A 571 -3.02 -17.97 -23.65
N VAL A 572 -2.93 -19.29 -23.70
CA VAL A 572 -1.86 -20.11 -23.12
C VAL A 572 -1.04 -20.84 -24.18
N SER A 573 -1.15 -20.41 -25.45
CA SER A 573 -0.49 -21.06 -26.58
C SER A 573 1.05 -21.04 -26.50
N ASN A 574 1.61 -20.07 -25.76
CA ASN A 574 3.06 -19.98 -25.52
C ASN A 574 3.54 -20.71 -24.24
N PHE A 575 2.63 -21.37 -23.50
CA PHE A 575 3.05 -22.06 -22.27
C PHE A 575 3.88 -23.30 -22.57
N ASP A 576 5.15 -23.31 -22.16
CA ASP A 576 5.96 -24.53 -22.10
C ASP A 576 5.70 -25.21 -20.73
N THR A 577 5.03 -26.36 -20.81
CA THR A 577 4.70 -27.19 -19.64
C THR A 577 5.63 -28.35 -19.43
N SER A 578 6.73 -28.45 -20.21
CA SER A 578 7.64 -29.61 -20.25
C SER A 578 8.30 -29.94 -18.91
N LYS A 579 8.47 -28.96 -18.03
CA LYS A 579 8.99 -29.12 -16.66
C LYS A 579 7.91 -29.25 -15.60
N ALA A 580 6.65 -28.99 -15.94
CA ALA A 580 5.57 -29.05 -14.99
C ALA A 580 5.36 -30.44 -14.40
N THR A 581 5.26 -30.52 -13.08
CA THR A 581 4.93 -31.77 -12.36
C THR A 581 3.47 -31.81 -11.93
N THR A 582 2.78 -30.68 -11.92
CA THR A 582 1.35 -30.56 -11.58
C THR A 582 0.67 -29.49 -12.43
N LEU A 583 -0.51 -29.83 -12.91
CA LEU A 583 -1.50 -28.95 -13.55
C LEU A 583 -2.86 -29.02 -12.79
N SER A 584 -2.84 -29.53 -11.55
CA SER A 584 -4.04 -29.69 -10.74
C SER A 584 -4.76 -28.35 -10.58
N TYR A 585 -6.09 -28.36 -10.75
CA TYR A 585 -6.96 -27.19 -10.61
C TYR A 585 -6.64 -26.00 -11.51
N MET A 586 -5.74 -26.13 -12.51
CA MET A 586 -5.20 -24.99 -13.27
C MET A 586 -6.27 -24.09 -13.85
N PHE A 587 -7.34 -24.64 -14.42
CA PHE A 587 -8.48 -23.88 -14.97
C PHE A 587 -9.78 -24.16 -14.24
N CYS A 588 -9.73 -24.79 -13.06
CA CYS A 588 -10.93 -25.14 -12.30
C CYS A 588 -11.80 -23.92 -12.02
N GLY A 589 -13.07 -23.99 -12.34
CA GLY A 589 -14.04 -22.89 -12.12
C GLY A 589 -13.97 -21.74 -13.10
N CYS A 590 -13.20 -21.82 -14.20
CA CYS A 590 -13.21 -20.85 -15.31
C CYS A 590 -14.52 -20.97 -16.11
N SER A 591 -15.64 -20.67 -15.49
CA SER A 591 -16.98 -21.01 -15.97
C SER A 591 -17.44 -20.23 -17.21
N ARG A 592 -16.83 -19.07 -17.51
CA ARG A 592 -17.15 -18.28 -18.72
C ARG A 592 -16.18 -18.48 -19.87
N LEU A 593 -15.11 -19.22 -19.66
CA LEU A 593 -14.14 -19.56 -20.72
C LEU A 593 -14.84 -20.38 -21.80
N SER A 594 -14.93 -19.85 -23.02
CA SER A 594 -15.68 -20.47 -24.11
C SER A 594 -14.82 -21.36 -25.01
N SER A 595 -13.53 -21.06 -25.10
CA SER A 595 -12.50 -21.82 -25.81
C SER A 595 -11.19 -21.78 -25.04
N LEU A 596 -10.38 -22.80 -25.16
CA LEU A 596 -9.05 -22.91 -24.54
C LEU A 596 -8.19 -23.81 -25.43
N ASP A 597 -7.07 -23.27 -25.92
CA ASP A 597 -6.08 -24.04 -26.67
C ASP A 597 -4.98 -24.51 -25.72
N VAL A 598 -4.90 -25.83 -25.54
CA VAL A 598 -3.87 -26.52 -24.75
C VAL A 598 -3.06 -27.52 -25.64
N SER A 599 -3.16 -27.36 -26.95
CA SER A 599 -2.52 -28.28 -27.91
C SER A 599 -0.99 -28.29 -27.80
N ASN A 600 -0.38 -27.23 -27.28
CA ASN A 600 1.06 -27.13 -27.05
C ASN A 600 1.53 -27.70 -25.69
N PHE A 601 0.60 -28.15 -24.84
CA PHE A 601 1.00 -28.66 -23.52
C PHE A 601 1.77 -29.97 -23.62
N ASN A 602 3.01 -29.95 -23.16
CA ASN A 602 3.82 -31.17 -22.96
C ASN A 602 3.61 -31.64 -21.52
N THR A 603 2.85 -32.71 -21.35
CA THR A 603 2.50 -33.24 -20.03
C THR A 603 3.32 -34.42 -19.58
N SER A 604 4.41 -34.76 -20.30
CA SER A 604 5.23 -35.94 -20.07
C SER A 604 5.87 -36.06 -18.69
N ASN A 605 5.96 -34.96 -17.94
CA ASN A 605 6.42 -34.92 -16.54
C ASN A 605 5.32 -34.72 -15.50
N VAL A 606 4.07 -34.53 -15.93
CA VAL A 606 2.96 -34.26 -15.05
C VAL A 606 2.52 -35.51 -14.28
N LYS A 607 2.40 -35.37 -12.96
CA LYS A 607 1.92 -36.41 -12.04
C LYS A 607 0.49 -36.17 -11.57
N TYR A 608 0.05 -34.95 -11.55
CA TYR A 608 -1.24 -34.54 -10.96
C TYR A 608 -2.03 -33.68 -11.93
N MET A 609 -3.24 -34.14 -12.35
CA MET A 609 -4.17 -33.45 -13.25
C MET A 609 -5.59 -33.37 -12.66
N GLN A 610 -5.76 -33.71 -11.37
CA GLN A 610 -7.07 -33.67 -10.76
C GLN A 610 -7.66 -32.25 -10.83
N TYR A 611 -8.97 -32.15 -11.08
CA TYR A 611 -9.74 -30.92 -11.18
C TYR A 611 -9.30 -29.94 -12.28
N MET A 612 -8.41 -30.31 -13.22
CA MET A 612 -7.79 -29.35 -14.14
C MET A 612 -8.79 -28.50 -14.91
N PHE A 613 -9.89 -29.07 -15.40
CA PHE A 613 -10.95 -28.39 -16.13
C PHE A 613 -12.30 -28.43 -15.39
N ASN A 614 -12.30 -28.74 -14.09
CA ASN A 614 -13.52 -28.84 -13.29
C ASN A 614 -14.30 -27.53 -13.36
N GLY A 615 -15.59 -27.60 -13.67
CA GLY A 615 -16.46 -26.43 -13.71
C GLY A 615 -16.19 -25.46 -14.87
N CYS A 616 -15.42 -25.84 -15.89
CA CYS A 616 -15.26 -25.09 -17.13
C CYS A 616 -16.58 -25.19 -17.96
N SER A 617 -17.67 -24.76 -17.38
CA SER A 617 -19.03 -24.95 -17.95
C SER A 617 -19.28 -24.18 -19.23
N GLY A 618 -18.43 -23.20 -19.56
CA GLY A 618 -18.47 -22.40 -20.78
C GLY A 618 -17.86 -23.11 -22.00
N LEU A 619 -16.87 -24.00 -21.80
CA LEU A 619 -16.13 -24.67 -22.88
C LEU A 619 -17.06 -25.52 -23.75
N THR A 620 -16.98 -25.30 -25.06
CA THR A 620 -17.75 -26.07 -26.06
C THR A 620 -16.97 -27.24 -26.63
N GLU A 621 -15.66 -27.15 -26.62
CA GLU A 621 -14.70 -28.15 -27.09
C GLU A 621 -13.38 -27.99 -26.36
N ILE A 622 -12.57 -29.03 -26.33
CA ILE A 622 -11.17 -29.03 -25.86
C ILE A 622 -10.40 -30.09 -26.56
N ASN A 623 -9.20 -29.73 -27.05
CA ASN A 623 -8.24 -30.69 -27.67
C ASN A 623 -7.13 -31.02 -26.65
N VAL A 624 -7.10 -32.28 -26.21
CA VAL A 624 -6.13 -32.80 -25.26
C VAL A 624 -5.28 -33.95 -25.89
N SER A 625 -5.26 -34.02 -27.21
CA SER A 625 -4.55 -35.10 -27.94
C SER A 625 -3.03 -35.09 -27.75
N SER A 626 -2.47 -33.91 -27.37
CA SER A 626 -1.04 -33.76 -27.04
C SER A 626 -0.65 -34.29 -25.63
N PHE A 627 -1.65 -34.64 -24.79
CA PHE A 627 -1.36 -35.00 -23.41
C PHE A 627 -0.73 -36.40 -23.30
N ASP A 628 0.48 -36.46 -22.80
CA ASP A 628 1.11 -37.70 -22.31
C ASP A 628 0.70 -37.89 -20.83
N THR A 629 -0.06 -38.94 -20.57
CA THR A 629 -0.62 -39.21 -19.25
C THR A 629 0.05 -40.37 -18.51
N LYS A 630 1.15 -40.93 -19.09
CA LYS A 630 1.84 -42.11 -18.54
C LYS A 630 2.31 -41.97 -17.10
N LYS A 631 2.69 -40.75 -16.67
CA LYS A 631 3.13 -40.48 -15.29
C LYS A 631 2.02 -40.03 -14.38
N VAL A 632 0.82 -39.76 -14.89
CA VAL A 632 -0.29 -39.24 -14.09
C VAL A 632 -0.80 -40.28 -13.13
N THR A 633 -1.01 -39.89 -11.89
CA THR A 633 -1.51 -40.75 -10.79
C THR A 633 -2.91 -40.44 -10.35
N ASN A 634 -3.39 -39.20 -10.60
CA ASN A 634 -4.74 -38.75 -10.21
C ASN A 634 -5.37 -37.88 -11.29
N MET A 635 -6.59 -38.26 -11.73
CA MET A 635 -7.43 -37.55 -12.70
C MET A 635 -8.84 -37.31 -12.16
N GLU A 636 -8.99 -37.34 -10.81
CA GLU A 636 -10.25 -37.07 -10.14
C GLU A 636 -10.85 -35.75 -10.60
N LEU A 637 -12.16 -35.73 -10.94
CA LEU A 637 -12.94 -34.54 -11.32
C LEU A 637 -12.32 -33.73 -12.51
N MET A 638 -11.44 -34.31 -13.33
CA MET A 638 -10.69 -33.56 -14.35
C MET A 638 -11.59 -32.77 -15.30
N PHE A 639 -12.73 -33.33 -15.73
CA PHE A 639 -13.71 -32.71 -16.62
C PHE A 639 -15.08 -32.52 -15.94
N TYR A 640 -15.17 -32.65 -14.62
CA TYR A 640 -16.43 -32.51 -13.90
C TYR A 640 -17.13 -31.19 -14.24
N GLY A 641 -18.40 -31.24 -14.61
CA GLY A 641 -19.18 -30.03 -14.87
C GLY A 641 -18.78 -29.24 -16.13
N CYS A 642 -18.10 -29.85 -17.09
CA CYS A 642 -17.88 -29.31 -18.43
C CYS A 642 -19.18 -29.44 -19.24
N GLN A 643 -20.16 -28.60 -18.93
CA GLN A 643 -21.57 -28.79 -19.29
C GLN A 643 -21.85 -28.66 -20.79
N LYS A 644 -21.01 -27.96 -21.56
CA LYS A 644 -21.26 -27.66 -22.98
C LYS A 644 -20.39 -28.49 -23.94
N ILE A 645 -19.40 -29.24 -23.47
CA ILE A 645 -18.57 -30.11 -24.30
C ILE A 645 -19.46 -31.22 -24.87
N LYS A 646 -19.48 -31.35 -26.21
CA LYS A 646 -20.28 -32.37 -26.91
C LYS A 646 -19.52 -33.64 -27.21
N THR A 647 -18.25 -33.52 -27.47
CA THR A 647 -17.34 -34.64 -27.82
C THR A 647 -16.09 -34.50 -26.99
N LEU A 648 -15.62 -35.62 -26.45
CA LEU A 648 -14.35 -35.71 -25.74
C LEU A 648 -13.61 -36.95 -26.20
N ASP A 649 -12.47 -36.72 -26.86
CA ASP A 649 -11.59 -37.74 -27.36
C ASP A 649 -10.36 -37.81 -26.42
N LEU A 650 -10.25 -38.90 -25.69
CA LEU A 650 -9.16 -39.24 -24.81
C LEU A 650 -8.41 -40.53 -25.31
N SER A 651 -8.51 -40.82 -26.61
CA SER A 651 -7.82 -41.96 -27.21
C SER A 651 -6.29 -41.89 -27.10
N SER A 652 -5.73 -40.69 -26.82
CA SER A 652 -4.32 -40.49 -26.51
C SER A 652 -3.94 -40.78 -25.04
N PHE A 653 -4.92 -40.98 -24.12
CA PHE A 653 -4.67 -41.11 -22.68
C PHE A 653 -4.23 -42.53 -22.31
N GLU A 654 -2.93 -42.72 -22.15
CA GLU A 654 -2.37 -43.92 -21.55
C GLU A 654 -2.23 -43.73 -20.02
N THR A 655 -2.94 -44.52 -19.21
CA THR A 655 -3.09 -44.24 -17.76
C THR A 655 -2.59 -45.40 -16.85
N PRO A 656 -1.40 -45.99 -17.08
CA PRO A 656 -0.94 -47.16 -16.33
C PRO A 656 -0.67 -46.91 -14.85
N ASN A 657 -0.65 -45.65 -14.42
CA ASN A 657 -0.35 -45.27 -13.05
C ASN A 657 -1.49 -44.55 -12.33
N VAL A 658 -2.60 -44.32 -13.01
CA VAL A 658 -3.75 -43.64 -12.41
C VAL A 658 -4.44 -44.54 -11.38
N THR A 659 -4.70 -43.97 -10.18
CA THR A 659 -5.35 -44.66 -9.07
C THR A 659 -6.76 -44.14 -8.78
N ASN A 660 -7.11 -42.92 -9.27
CA ASN A 660 -8.37 -42.27 -8.99
C ASN A 660 -8.95 -41.60 -10.26
N LEU A 661 -10.16 -42.05 -10.65
CA LEU A 661 -10.97 -41.52 -11.76
C LEU A 661 -12.35 -41.03 -11.27
N CYS A 662 -12.52 -40.82 -9.93
CA CYS A 662 -13.78 -40.42 -9.33
C CYS A 662 -14.33 -39.14 -9.96
N ASN A 663 -15.62 -39.15 -10.35
CA ASN A 663 -16.33 -38.00 -10.92
C ASN A 663 -15.71 -37.42 -12.21
N MET A 664 -14.81 -38.12 -12.89
CA MET A 664 -14.02 -37.52 -13.98
C MET A 664 -14.86 -36.81 -15.06
N PHE A 665 -16.02 -37.35 -15.42
CA PHE A 665 -16.94 -36.80 -16.44
C PHE A 665 -18.30 -36.40 -15.85
N ASN A 666 -18.49 -36.48 -14.53
CA ASN A 666 -19.77 -36.20 -13.92
C ASN A 666 -20.27 -34.78 -14.28
N MET A 667 -21.59 -34.66 -14.58
CA MET A 667 -22.24 -33.39 -14.99
C MET A 667 -21.77 -32.82 -16.35
N CYS A 668 -21.15 -33.62 -17.23
CA CYS A 668 -20.94 -33.23 -18.62
C CYS A 668 -22.23 -33.42 -19.42
N TYR A 669 -23.25 -32.59 -19.13
CA TYR A 669 -24.62 -32.77 -19.62
C TYR A 669 -24.76 -32.82 -21.14
N ALA A 670 -23.95 -32.06 -21.91
CA ALA A 670 -24.03 -32.00 -23.37
C ALA A 670 -23.23 -33.12 -24.05
N LEU A 671 -22.44 -33.91 -23.31
CA LEU A 671 -21.56 -34.93 -23.90
C LEU A 671 -22.37 -35.99 -24.59
N THR A 672 -22.12 -36.16 -25.92
CA THR A 672 -22.78 -37.14 -26.77
C THR A 672 -21.85 -38.28 -27.21
N ARG A 673 -20.53 -37.99 -27.27
CA ARG A 673 -19.49 -38.96 -27.62
C ARG A 673 -18.31 -38.86 -26.66
N LEU A 674 -17.91 -39.98 -26.10
CA LEU A 674 -16.74 -40.11 -25.23
C LEU A 674 -15.88 -41.27 -25.74
N ASP A 675 -14.59 -40.97 -26.02
CA ASP A 675 -13.62 -41.97 -26.39
C ASP A 675 -12.57 -42.08 -25.27
N ILE A 676 -12.50 -43.25 -24.63
CA ILE A 676 -11.55 -43.60 -23.58
C ILE A 676 -10.87 -44.96 -23.91
N SER A 677 -10.70 -45.23 -25.20
CA SER A 677 -10.24 -46.55 -25.68
C SER A 677 -8.82 -46.92 -25.23
N ASN A 678 -7.98 -45.93 -24.86
CA ASN A 678 -6.62 -46.21 -24.36
C ASN A 678 -6.47 -46.09 -22.83
N ILE A 679 -7.56 -45.83 -22.10
CA ILE A 679 -7.48 -45.77 -20.65
C ILE A 679 -7.21 -47.16 -20.08
N ASN A 680 -6.05 -47.28 -19.41
CA ASN A 680 -5.68 -48.43 -18.59
C ASN A 680 -5.99 -48.11 -17.13
N ASN A 681 -7.04 -48.73 -16.58
CA ASN A 681 -7.48 -48.48 -15.22
C ASN A 681 -7.16 -49.64 -14.25
N SER A 682 -6.16 -50.48 -14.58
CA SER A 682 -5.77 -51.63 -13.76
C SER A 682 -5.32 -51.29 -12.33
N LYS A 683 -4.83 -50.05 -12.10
CA LYS A 683 -4.45 -49.56 -10.77
C LYS A 683 -5.51 -48.68 -10.11
N VAL A 684 -6.62 -48.41 -10.78
CA VAL A 684 -7.68 -47.54 -10.23
C VAL A 684 -8.38 -48.24 -9.09
N THR A 685 -8.50 -47.55 -7.98
CA THR A 685 -9.20 -48.00 -6.79
C THR A 685 -10.53 -47.26 -6.57
N ASN A 686 -10.71 -46.10 -7.22
CA ASN A 686 -11.91 -45.32 -7.11
C ASN A 686 -12.34 -44.77 -8.49
N MET A 687 -13.51 -45.22 -8.94
CA MET A 687 -14.17 -44.80 -10.18
C MET A 687 -15.61 -44.34 -9.93
N ASN A 688 -15.96 -44.03 -8.67
CA ASN A 688 -17.32 -43.62 -8.29
C ASN A 688 -17.77 -42.41 -9.09
N TRP A 689 -19.01 -42.47 -9.59
CA TRP A 689 -19.71 -41.39 -10.31
C TRP A 689 -18.98 -40.91 -11.58
N MET A 690 -17.98 -41.67 -12.10
CA MET A 690 -17.20 -41.26 -13.30
C MET A 690 -18.10 -40.87 -14.48
N PHE A 691 -19.19 -41.62 -14.73
CA PHE A 691 -20.15 -41.40 -15.82
C PHE A 691 -21.49 -40.87 -15.37
N SER A 692 -21.60 -40.36 -14.15
CA SER A 692 -22.88 -39.87 -13.64
C SER A 692 -23.34 -38.62 -14.39
N ASN A 693 -24.65 -38.49 -14.55
CA ASN A 693 -25.30 -37.32 -15.19
C ASN A 693 -24.89 -37.09 -16.66
N LEU A 694 -24.41 -38.11 -17.39
CA LEU A 694 -24.14 -38.09 -18.82
C LEU A 694 -25.44 -38.37 -19.59
N ASN A 695 -26.46 -37.50 -19.42
CA ASN A 695 -27.80 -37.77 -19.90
C ASN A 695 -27.88 -37.85 -21.43
N ASN A 696 -27.02 -37.16 -22.16
CA ASN A 696 -27.00 -37.11 -23.62
C ASN A 696 -25.93 -38.00 -24.25
N LEU A 697 -25.19 -38.80 -23.47
CA LEU A 697 -24.16 -39.69 -24.01
C LEU A 697 -24.78 -40.76 -24.88
N LYS A 698 -24.36 -40.81 -26.14
CA LYS A 698 -24.88 -41.72 -27.18
C LYS A 698 -23.84 -42.71 -27.62
N SER A 699 -22.53 -42.36 -27.54
CA SER A 699 -21.44 -43.21 -28.00
C SER A 699 -20.32 -43.24 -26.95
N LEU A 700 -19.87 -44.41 -26.58
CA LEU A 700 -18.79 -44.68 -25.62
C LEU A 700 -17.82 -45.69 -26.21
N SER A 701 -16.57 -45.27 -26.51
CA SER A 701 -15.52 -46.16 -26.93
C SER A 701 -14.68 -46.58 -25.73
N LEU A 702 -14.58 -47.89 -25.52
CA LEU A 702 -13.78 -48.55 -24.48
C LEU A 702 -12.65 -49.36 -25.09
N GLY A 703 -11.60 -49.60 -24.31
CA GLY A 703 -10.43 -50.39 -24.73
C GLY A 703 -10.26 -51.68 -23.97
N GLU A 704 -9.31 -52.50 -24.44
CA GLU A 704 -8.97 -53.78 -23.86
C GLU A 704 -8.40 -53.72 -22.43
N ASN A 705 -7.94 -52.55 -22.00
CA ASN A 705 -7.38 -52.31 -20.66
C ASN A 705 -8.34 -51.61 -19.70
N PHE A 706 -9.63 -51.46 -20.10
CA PHE A 706 -10.66 -50.80 -19.28
C PHE A 706 -11.57 -51.82 -18.62
N SER A 707 -11.78 -51.63 -17.32
CA SER A 707 -12.72 -52.43 -16.54
C SER A 707 -13.62 -51.50 -15.67
N PHE A 708 -14.91 -51.86 -15.54
CA PHE A 708 -15.80 -51.18 -14.65
C PHE A 708 -15.51 -51.63 -13.19
N ILE A 709 -15.16 -50.68 -12.32
CA ILE A 709 -14.76 -50.96 -10.93
C ILE A 709 -15.89 -50.55 -9.97
N GLY A 710 -16.35 -51.52 -9.16
CA GLY A 710 -17.46 -51.31 -8.25
C GLY A 710 -18.80 -51.19 -9.00
N THR A 711 -19.82 -50.63 -8.30
CA THR A 711 -21.18 -50.45 -8.85
C THR A 711 -21.62 -48.99 -8.92
N ALA A 712 -20.81 -48.06 -8.36
CA ALA A 712 -21.17 -46.66 -8.22
C ALA A 712 -20.61 -45.74 -9.37
N TYR A 713 -20.17 -46.31 -10.50
CA TYR A 713 -19.59 -45.55 -11.60
C TYR A 713 -20.59 -44.67 -12.37
N GLY A 714 -21.92 -44.93 -12.26
CA GLY A 714 -22.98 -44.01 -12.65
C GLY A 714 -23.37 -44.04 -14.13
N LEU A 715 -22.87 -44.98 -14.95
CA LEU A 715 -23.35 -45.18 -16.31
C LEU A 715 -24.82 -45.63 -16.28
N ARG A 716 -25.62 -45.26 -17.27
CA ARG A 716 -27.05 -45.58 -17.35
C ARG A 716 -27.50 -45.97 -18.76
N GLY A 717 -28.55 -46.74 -18.83
CA GLY A 717 -29.23 -47.13 -20.08
C GLY A 717 -28.69 -48.46 -20.62
N THR A 718 -29.24 -48.84 -21.79
CA THR A 718 -28.84 -50.03 -22.51
C THR A 718 -27.92 -49.65 -23.65
N TRP A 719 -26.87 -50.44 -23.84
CA TRP A 719 -25.79 -50.15 -24.79
C TRP A 719 -25.66 -51.32 -25.78
N ARG A 720 -25.41 -51.01 -27.03
CA ARG A 720 -25.21 -52.01 -28.08
C ARG A 720 -23.77 -51.89 -28.65
N ASN A 721 -23.07 -53.01 -28.73
CA ASN A 721 -21.74 -53.05 -29.31
C ASN A 721 -21.80 -53.10 -30.87
N SER A 722 -20.63 -53.14 -31.51
CA SER A 722 -20.49 -53.19 -32.96
C SER A 722 -21.08 -54.49 -33.58
N ASN A 723 -21.16 -55.59 -32.81
CA ASN A 723 -21.72 -56.86 -33.22
C ASN A 723 -23.24 -56.95 -33.06
N GLY A 724 -23.89 -55.89 -32.49
CA GLY A 724 -25.33 -55.87 -32.27
C GLY A 724 -25.76 -56.42 -30.91
N GLU A 725 -24.84 -56.86 -30.05
CA GLU A 725 -25.13 -57.34 -28.69
C GLU A 725 -25.47 -56.20 -27.75
N GLU A 726 -26.48 -56.44 -26.89
CA GLU A 726 -27.02 -55.43 -25.95
C GLU A 726 -26.63 -55.71 -24.49
N PHE A 727 -26.21 -54.67 -23.77
CA PHE A 727 -25.78 -54.72 -22.38
C PHE A 727 -26.47 -53.67 -21.55
N ASP A 728 -26.97 -54.04 -20.39
CA ASP A 728 -27.32 -53.07 -19.38
C ASP A 728 -26.04 -52.31 -18.91
N ALA A 729 -26.17 -51.07 -18.56
CA ALA A 729 -25.05 -50.26 -18.10
C ALA A 729 -24.27 -50.87 -16.91
N MET A 730 -24.92 -51.68 -16.08
CA MET A 730 -24.28 -52.37 -14.94
C MET A 730 -23.66 -53.74 -15.34
N ALA A 731 -23.90 -54.20 -16.57
CA ALA A 731 -23.41 -55.45 -17.13
C ALA A 731 -22.51 -55.27 -18.34
N MET A 732 -21.97 -54.07 -18.54
CA MET A 732 -21.02 -53.77 -19.59
C MET A 732 -19.78 -54.66 -19.50
N PRO A 733 -19.28 -55.22 -20.62
CA PRO A 733 -18.11 -56.10 -20.59
C PRO A 733 -16.85 -55.36 -20.17
N ASN A 734 -15.98 -56.05 -19.46
CA ASN A 734 -14.67 -55.55 -19.06
C ASN A 734 -13.59 -56.07 -20.08
N ASN A 735 -12.56 -55.24 -20.29
CA ASN A 735 -11.39 -55.55 -21.12
C ASN A 735 -11.78 -55.92 -22.56
N VAL A 736 -12.80 -55.30 -23.11
CA VAL A 736 -13.25 -55.50 -24.50
C VAL A 736 -13.17 -54.15 -25.24
N SER A 737 -12.37 -54.14 -26.30
CA SER A 737 -12.24 -52.97 -27.18
C SER A 737 -13.42 -52.91 -28.13
N ASP A 738 -14.31 -51.92 -27.93
CA ASP A 738 -15.43 -51.70 -28.84
C ASP A 738 -16.00 -50.26 -28.67
N THR A 739 -16.82 -49.84 -29.61
CA THR A 739 -17.62 -48.61 -29.51
C THR A 739 -19.09 -48.95 -29.25
N TYR A 740 -19.55 -48.66 -28.09
CA TYR A 740 -20.92 -48.91 -27.65
C TYR A 740 -21.84 -47.73 -27.97
N THR A 741 -22.98 -48.03 -28.56
CA THR A 741 -24.05 -47.04 -28.84
C THR A 741 -25.18 -47.22 -27.86
N ARG A 742 -25.62 -46.12 -27.20
CA ARG A 742 -26.76 -46.16 -26.32
C ARG A 742 -28.06 -46.23 -27.10
N ILE A 743 -28.92 -47.16 -26.73
CA ILE A 743 -30.19 -47.40 -27.42
C ILE A 743 -31.40 -46.99 -26.60
N VAL A 744 -31.34 -46.99 -25.31
CA VAL A 744 -32.40 -46.54 -24.37
C VAL A 744 -31.80 -45.70 -23.22
#